data_d75b83f63547a069b0ff46da26fc4373
#
_entry.id   d75b83f63547a069b0ff46da26fc4373
#
_cell.length_a   1.000
_cell.length_b   1.000
_cell.length_c   1.000
_cell.angle_alpha   90.00
_cell.angle_beta   90.00
_cell.angle_gamma   90.00
#
_symmetry.space_group_name_H-M   'P 1'
#
loop_
_entity.id
_entity.type
_entity.pdbx_description
1 polymer ?
#
loop_
_entity_poly.entity_id
_entity_poly.type
_entity_poly.pdbx_seq_one_letter_code
_entity_poly.pdbx_strand_id
1 'polypeptide(L)'
;MGGDSGNMGNVENVKRVVFVGNPNVGKSSMFNALLGARTRTMNAPGTTVSITCGQYHYEKPKTAGNAQNWQFVDTPGTYSLAPMSPDEQVAVDALIGMSGMPVPDLAVVVLDATALSRSLYLLSMVVELGLPTVVALTMNDLAVRNGCGVDAERLSHLLDGMPVVAIDGRTGDGGKALADAIAASFEGTPVPHGLTALPTATADADMKTADGLSVWAESRADARLDWTAGILRGLDMHAVDHVTLSDRIDRVLLHPVIGVLVFLAVLFVVFQATTTLASPMQDWIDVTFRGWCTDGLDLLLGLFGPSVSGGWLRSLLVDGLLDGVVTVLTFIPVMGIMFLLLSILEDSGYMARAAFVMDRAMRALGLDGRAFLPIIVGFGCNLPALAATRTLSDSRQRVLTGMLVPFAACSARLSVFLVLAHAFFPKYAGLVVFLMYVASVMVILLVGVLLRHTMFRGLEPEPLMLALPAYQCPRALQLARSVLLRLWGFIRGASVIIISMITALWLLQGIPVTANAGGFAHVDDVHDSAYGVLADAVAPVFAPAGFDDWHASAALITGFVAKEVVVGSMSQSYHADEPDDATSQQAGEGTLGQKLRASFDQSSHGHGKAAAIAFLLFTLAYTPCLATVAEMRRQFGTKVAARSVLLSLAVAYVIAIITFQTLRLIW
;
A
#
# COMPACT_ATOMS: atom_id res chain seq x y z
N MET A 1 1.78 -33.33 15.34
CA MET A 1 1.35 -34.03 16.58
C MET A 1 1.94 -33.27 17.74
N GLY A 2 1.14 -32.78 18.64
CA GLY A 2 1.53 -32.01 19.81
C GLY A 2 0.55 -30.86 20.01
N GLY A 3 -0.69 -31.16 20.35
CA GLY A 3 -1.70 -30.18 20.70
C GLY A 3 -1.38 -29.61 22.08
N ASP A 4 -1.26 -28.30 22.14
CA ASP A 4 -1.29 -27.57 23.40
C ASP A 4 -2.74 -27.22 23.72
N SER A 5 -3.39 -28.13 24.41
CA SER A 5 -4.70 -27.93 25.04
C SER A 5 -4.49 -27.17 26.36
N GLY A 6 -4.06 -25.91 26.22
CA GLY A 6 -3.90 -24.97 27.32
C GLY A 6 -5.25 -24.47 27.82
N ASN A 7 -5.75 -25.17 28.83
CA ASN A 7 -6.57 -24.68 29.94
C ASN A 7 -7.75 -23.75 29.58
N MET A 8 -8.89 -24.34 29.17
CA MET A 8 -10.21 -23.72 29.32
C MET A 8 -10.61 -23.80 30.83
N GLY A 9 -9.92 -23.01 31.64
CA GLY A 9 -10.27 -22.81 33.03
C GLY A 9 -11.26 -21.64 33.14
N ASN A 10 -12.45 -21.90 33.62
CA ASN A 10 -13.52 -20.98 34.07
C ASN A 10 -13.84 -19.80 33.14
N VAL A 11 -14.74 -20.04 32.17
CA VAL A 11 -15.50 -18.99 31.47
C VAL A 11 -16.70 -18.61 32.37
N GLU A 12 -16.44 -18.16 33.59
CA GLU A 12 -17.47 -17.57 34.44
C GLU A 12 -17.32 -16.03 34.38
N ASN A 13 -18.29 -15.37 33.75
CA ASN A 13 -18.63 -13.93 33.90
C ASN A 13 -17.66 -12.87 33.36
N VAL A 14 -17.00 -13.07 32.22
CA VAL A 14 -16.30 -11.96 31.56
C VAL A 14 -17.32 -11.17 30.74
N LYS A 15 -17.70 -9.98 31.20
CA LYS A 15 -18.60 -9.07 30.47
C LYS A 15 -17.95 -8.58 29.19
N ARG A 16 -18.72 -8.59 28.09
CA ARG A 16 -18.27 -8.20 26.77
C ARG A 16 -18.76 -6.81 26.39
N VAL A 17 -17.82 -5.91 26.08
CA VAL A 17 -18.07 -4.52 25.66
C VAL A 17 -17.61 -4.35 24.22
N VAL A 18 -18.52 -3.96 23.33
CA VAL A 18 -18.22 -3.75 21.91
C VAL A 18 -18.11 -2.24 21.63
N PHE A 19 -17.03 -1.83 21.00
CA PHE A 19 -16.80 -0.47 20.53
C PHE A 19 -17.24 -0.35 19.08
N VAL A 20 -18.19 0.55 18.84
CA VAL A 20 -18.75 0.81 17.51
C VAL A 20 -18.72 2.29 17.20
N GLY A 21 -18.59 2.66 15.94
CA GLY A 21 -18.56 4.06 15.50
C GLY A 21 -18.25 4.16 14.02
N ASN A 22 -18.45 5.35 13.47
CA ASN A 22 -18.16 5.60 12.07
C ASN A 22 -16.67 5.40 11.76
N PRO A 23 -16.30 5.14 10.52
CA PRO A 23 -14.89 5.13 10.13
C PRO A 23 -14.20 6.47 10.47
N ASN A 24 -12.95 6.38 10.95
CA ASN A 24 -12.09 7.52 11.27
C ASN A 24 -12.50 8.39 12.47
N VAL A 25 -13.44 7.97 13.30
CA VAL A 25 -13.83 8.69 14.54
C VAL A 25 -12.84 8.56 15.70
N GLY A 26 -11.70 7.91 15.49
CA GLY A 26 -10.69 7.69 16.54
C GLY A 26 -10.94 6.48 17.43
N LYS A 27 -11.86 5.57 17.06
CA LYS A 27 -12.25 4.38 17.82
C LYS A 27 -11.05 3.50 18.19
N SER A 28 -10.27 3.04 17.21
CA SER A 28 -9.10 2.18 17.45
C SER A 28 -7.97 2.89 18.18
N SER A 29 -7.82 4.21 18.00
CA SER A 29 -6.86 5.01 18.78
C SER A 29 -7.24 5.04 20.26
N MET A 30 -8.51 5.27 20.57
CA MET A 30 -9.07 5.23 21.92
C MET A 30 -8.93 3.81 22.52
N PHE A 31 -9.29 2.78 21.78
CA PHE A 31 -9.16 1.40 22.19
C PHE A 31 -7.71 1.03 22.57
N ASN A 32 -6.75 1.44 21.75
CA ASN A 32 -5.33 1.23 22.03
C ASN A 32 -4.83 2.07 23.24
N ALA A 33 -5.35 3.26 23.43
CA ALA A 33 -5.02 4.10 24.60
C ALA A 33 -5.52 3.46 25.91
N LEU A 34 -6.71 2.83 25.88
CA LEU A 34 -7.30 2.14 27.05
C LEU A 34 -6.56 0.83 27.40
N LEU A 35 -6.16 0.05 26.42
CA LEU A 35 -5.61 -1.31 26.61
C LEU A 35 -4.09 -1.40 26.50
N GLY A 36 -3.43 -0.40 25.88
CA GLY A 36 -2.00 -0.43 25.62
C GLY A 36 -1.59 -1.62 24.74
N ALA A 37 -0.47 -2.28 25.08
CA ALA A 37 0.08 -3.41 24.32
C ALA A 37 -0.66 -4.76 24.52
N ARG A 38 -1.78 -4.78 25.24
CA ARG A 38 -2.52 -6.01 25.62
C ARG A 38 -3.63 -6.38 24.64
N THR A 39 -3.47 -6.06 23.36
CA THR A 39 -4.46 -6.32 22.33
C THR A 39 -4.06 -7.54 21.47
N ARG A 40 -5.05 -8.33 21.04
CA ARG A 40 -4.89 -9.40 20.06
C ARG A 40 -5.80 -9.16 18.89
N THR A 41 -5.25 -9.17 17.70
CA THR A 41 -6.00 -9.11 16.45
C THR A 41 -6.35 -10.54 16.02
N MET A 42 -7.62 -10.81 15.76
CA MET A 42 -8.13 -12.10 15.29
C MET A 42 -9.00 -11.85 14.06
N ASN A 43 -9.10 -12.84 13.17
CA ASN A 43 -10.08 -12.76 12.10
C ASN A 43 -11.48 -13.03 12.67
N ALA A 44 -12.47 -12.29 12.22
CA ALA A 44 -13.85 -12.57 12.55
C ALA A 44 -14.25 -13.95 12.00
N PRO A 45 -15.08 -14.75 12.73
CA PRO A 45 -15.45 -16.08 12.31
C PRO A 45 -16.01 -16.10 10.88
N GLY A 46 -15.44 -16.95 10.02
CA GLY A 46 -15.90 -17.12 8.63
C GLY A 46 -15.48 -16.01 7.65
N THR A 47 -14.67 -15.03 8.08
CA THR A 47 -14.25 -13.89 7.23
C THR A 47 -12.74 -13.70 7.26
N THR A 48 -12.23 -12.86 6.33
CA THR A 48 -10.84 -12.39 6.34
C THR A 48 -10.67 -11.06 7.07
N VAL A 49 -11.76 -10.50 7.59
CA VAL A 49 -11.79 -9.21 8.30
C VAL A 49 -11.30 -9.41 9.73
N SER A 50 -10.39 -8.57 10.17
CA SER A 50 -9.81 -8.65 11.52
C SER A 50 -10.57 -7.80 12.52
N ILE A 51 -10.87 -8.38 13.68
CA ILE A 51 -11.33 -7.67 14.88
C ILE A 51 -10.21 -7.65 15.91
N THR A 52 -10.14 -6.61 16.71
CA THR A 52 -9.15 -6.50 17.79
C THR A 52 -9.85 -6.69 19.13
N CYS A 53 -9.37 -7.64 19.92
CA CYS A 53 -9.89 -7.91 21.25
C CYS A 53 -8.81 -7.65 22.31
N GLY A 54 -9.24 -7.21 23.50
CA GLY A 54 -8.35 -7.02 24.63
C GLY A 54 -9.08 -7.24 25.95
N GLN A 55 -8.34 -7.55 27.00
CA GLN A 55 -8.88 -7.69 28.34
C GLN A 55 -8.59 -6.41 29.13
N TYR A 56 -9.63 -5.83 29.72
CA TYR A 56 -9.59 -4.68 30.59
C TYR A 56 -9.88 -5.08 32.03
N HIS A 57 -9.00 -4.72 32.96
CA HIS A 57 -9.17 -4.95 34.39
C HIS A 57 -9.71 -3.69 35.04
N TYR A 58 -10.97 -3.72 35.46
CA TYR A 58 -11.58 -2.61 36.14
C TYR A 58 -11.51 -2.80 37.66
N GLU A 59 -10.89 -1.82 38.35
CA GLU A 59 -10.85 -1.77 39.82
C GLU A 59 -11.84 -0.73 40.30
N LYS A 60 -12.87 -1.14 41.03
CA LYS A 60 -13.89 -0.25 41.57
C LYS A 60 -13.30 0.64 42.69
N PRO A 61 -13.44 1.98 42.61
CA PRO A 61 -12.96 2.85 43.67
C PRO A 61 -13.70 2.57 44.99
N LYS A 62 -12.95 2.28 46.07
CA LYS A 62 -13.40 2.28 47.50
C LYS A 62 -14.24 1.12 48.03
N THR A 63 -14.47 0.02 47.37
CA THR A 63 -15.04 -1.20 48.00
C THR A 63 -14.13 -2.38 47.71
N ALA A 64 -13.53 -2.94 48.76
CA ALA A 64 -12.67 -4.11 48.67
C ALA A 64 -13.44 -5.29 48.07
N GLY A 65 -12.95 -5.92 47.04
CA GLY A 65 -13.16 -7.31 46.80
C GLY A 65 -13.55 -7.80 45.42
N ASN A 66 -13.95 -7.01 44.42
CA ASN A 66 -14.27 -7.58 43.10
C ASN A 66 -13.69 -6.72 41.95
N ALA A 67 -12.46 -7.03 41.50
CA ALA A 67 -11.96 -6.63 40.21
C ALA A 67 -12.84 -7.32 39.15
N GLN A 68 -13.40 -6.55 38.21
CA GLN A 68 -14.18 -7.08 37.10
C GLN A 68 -13.29 -7.16 35.86
N ASN A 69 -13.30 -8.32 35.21
CA ASN A 69 -12.60 -8.49 33.94
C ASN A 69 -13.60 -8.29 32.80
N TRP A 70 -13.28 -7.37 31.89
CA TRP A 70 -14.09 -7.13 30.71
C TRP A 70 -13.31 -7.51 29.44
N GLN A 71 -14.03 -8.07 28.48
CA GLN A 71 -13.52 -8.25 27.13
C GLN A 71 -13.94 -7.08 26.26
N PHE A 72 -12.99 -6.25 25.87
CA PHE A 72 -13.20 -5.17 24.92
C PHE A 72 -13.01 -5.69 23.51
N VAL A 73 -13.91 -5.31 22.59
CA VAL A 73 -13.89 -5.69 21.18
C VAL A 73 -13.95 -4.43 20.33
N ASP A 74 -12.90 -4.16 19.55
CA ASP A 74 -12.88 -3.10 18.54
C ASP A 74 -13.38 -3.66 17.21
N THR A 75 -14.50 -3.13 16.71
CA THR A 75 -15.09 -3.52 15.44
C THR A 75 -14.60 -2.62 14.30
N PRO A 76 -14.66 -3.05 13.04
CA PRO A 76 -14.53 -2.14 11.91
C PRO A 76 -15.50 -0.95 12.01
N GLY A 77 -15.18 0.18 11.34
CA GLY A 77 -16.09 1.31 11.31
C GLY A 77 -17.33 1.01 10.48
N THR A 78 -18.52 1.44 10.95
CA THR A 78 -19.76 1.35 10.17
C THR A 78 -20.53 2.66 10.22
N TYR A 79 -21.25 2.97 9.15
CA TYR A 79 -22.14 4.15 9.10
C TYR A 79 -23.57 3.83 9.48
N SER A 80 -23.96 2.58 9.36
CA SER A 80 -25.31 2.10 9.66
C SER A 80 -25.29 0.62 10.05
N LEU A 81 -26.41 0.10 10.53
CA LEU A 81 -26.61 -1.33 10.76
C LEU A 81 -27.17 -2.07 9.53
N ALA A 82 -27.27 -1.39 8.37
CA ALA A 82 -27.46 -2.00 7.05
C ALA A 82 -26.07 -2.12 6.38
N PRO A 83 -25.37 -3.25 6.52
CA PRO A 83 -24.00 -3.36 6.07
C PRO A 83 -23.93 -3.36 4.54
N MET A 84 -23.08 -2.50 3.99
CA MET A 84 -22.80 -2.41 2.55
C MET A 84 -21.45 -3.04 2.18
N SER A 85 -20.64 -3.42 3.16
CA SER A 85 -19.35 -4.05 2.98
C SER A 85 -19.12 -5.21 3.94
N PRO A 86 -18.23 -6.17 3.63
CA PRO A 86 -17.87 -7.25 4.55
C PRO A 86 -17.34 -6.76 5.90
N ASP A 87 -16.66 -5.60 5.93
CA ASP A 87 -16.15 -5.00 7.15
C ASP A 87 -17.31 -4.49 8.03
N GLU A 88 -18.29 -3.80 7.44
CA GLU A 88 -19.49 -3.36 8.15
C GLU A 88 -20.33 -4.52 8.65
N GLN A 89 -20.42 -5.60 7.85
CA GLN A 89 -21.11 -6.83 8.28
C GLN A 89 -20.52 -7.39 9.58
N VAL A 90 -19.19 -7.40 9.71
CA VAL A 90 -18.52 -7.86 10.93
C VAL A 90 -18.84 -6.97 12.13
N ALA A 91 -18.96 -5.64 11.93
CA ALA A 91 -19.36 -4.73 13.01
C ALA A 91 -20.80 -4.99 13.47
N VAL A 92 -21.69 -5.23 12.53
CA VAL A 92 -23.09 -5.57 12.79
C VAL A 92 -23.20 -6.93 13.48
N ASP A 93 -22.51 -7.96 12.98
CA ASP A 93 -22.48 -9.30 13.56
C ASP A 93 -21.99 -9.30 15.03
N ALA A 94 -21.01 -8.44 15.34
CA ALA A 94 -20.49 -8.27 16.68
C ALA A 94 -21.50 -7.61 17.64
N LEU A 95 -22.39 -6.75 17.15
CA LEU A 95 -23.44 -6.11 17.93
C LEU A 95 -24.65 -7.03 18.18
N ILE A 96 -25.03 -7.82 17.17
CA ILE A 96 -26.25 -8.63 17.22
C ILE A 96 -25.95 -10.07 17.67
N GLY A 97 -24.69 -10.47 17.73
CA GLY A 97 -24.28 -11.84 18.10
C GLY A 97 -24.47 -12.83 16.96
N MET A 98 -24.23 -12.43 15.72
CA MET A 98 -24.30 -13.29 14.54
C MET A 98 -22.94 -13.92 14.21
N SER A 99 -22.93 -14.82 13.22
CA SER A 99 -21.69 -15.48 12.70
C SER A 99 -20.84 -16.18 13.77
N GLY A 100 -21.47 -16.68 14.87
CA GLY A 100 -20.77 -17.35 15.96
C GLY A 100 -20.13 -16.40 16.97
N MET A 101 -20.40 -15.11 16.91
CA MET A 101 -20.01 -14.15 17.94
C MET A 101 -21.08 -14.10 19.05
N PRO A 102 -20.68 -14.04 20.34
CA PRO A 102 -21.64 -13.86 21.42
C PRO A 102 -22.19 -12.44 21.43
N VAL A 103 -23.45 -12.29 21.85
CA VAL A 103 -24.11 -10.99 22.06
C VAL A 103 -23.31 -10.20 23.10
N PRO A 104 -23.03 -8.90 22.89
CA PRO A 104 -22.35 -8.08 23.86
C PRO A 104 -23.27 -7.69 25.04
N ASP A 105 -22.68 -7.49 26.21
CA ASP A 105 -23.39 -7.00 27.39
C ASP A 105 -23.61 -5.49 27.34
N LEU A 106 -22.76 -4.75 26.60
CA LEU A 106 -22.81 -3.31 26.46
C LEU A 106 -22.14 -2.84 25.17
N ALA A 107 -22.69 -1.81 24.54
CA ALA A 107 -22.12 -1.11 23.40
C ALA A 107 -21.54 0.25 23.82
N VAL A 108 -20.31 0.54 23.41
CA VAL A 108 -19.72 1.90 23.46
C VAL A 108 -19.79 2.49 22.06
N VAL A 109 -20.64 3.51 21.89
CA VAL A 109 -20.78 4.21 20.62
C VAL A 109 -19.86 5.43 20.61
N VAL A 110 -18.92 5.43 19.67
CA VAL A 110 -17.92 6.50 19.54
C VAL A 110 -18.46 7.56 18.59
N LEU A 111 -18.69 8.76 19.12
CA LEU A 111 -19.19 9.91 18.37
C LEU A 111 -18.03 10.86 18.05
N ASP A 112 -17.98 11.32 16.82
CA ASP A 112 -17.08 12.38 16.36
C ASP A 112 -17.76 13.74 16.58
N ALA A 113 -17.21 14.57 17.46
CA ALA A 113 -17.73 15.90 17.73
C ALA A 113 -17.70 16.84 16.50
N THR A 114 -16.78 16.58 15.54
CA THR A 114 -16.67 17.38 14.31
C THR A 114 -17.70 16.99 13.25
N ALA A 115 -18.29 15.80 13.36
CA ALA A 115 -19.28 15.24 12.44
C ALA A 115 -20.45 14.59 13.21
N LEU A 116 -20.98 15.28 14.19
CA LEU A 116 -21.91 14.75 15.20
C LEU A 116 -23.20 14.21 14.56
N SER A 117 -23.73 14.84 13.54
CA SER A 117 -24.97 14.41 12.86
C SER A 117 -24.90 12.97 12.35
N ARG A 118 -23.78 12.58 11.72
CA ARG A 118 -23.59 11.23 11.20
C ARG A 118 -23.42 10.21 12.32
N SER A 119 -22.72 10.59 13.37
CA SER A 119 -22.46 9.73 14.52
C SER A 119 -23.72 9.51 15.36
N LEU A 120 -24.60 10.50 15.49
CA LEU A 120 -25.89 10.40 16.14
C LEU A 120 -26.86 9.47 15.39
N TYR A 121 -26.79 9.45 14.06
CA TYR A 121 -27.60 8.54 13.26
C TYR A 121 -27.25 7.07 13.56
N LEU A 122 -25.96 6.74 13.67
CA LEU A 122 -25.53 5.40 14.08
C LEU A 122 -25.93 5.10 15.54
N LEU A 123 -25.77 6.09 16.44
CA LEU A 123 -26.20 5.95 17.84
C LEU A 123 -27.68 5.57 17.93
N SER A 124 -28.56 6.25 17.17
CA SER A 124 -30.00 5.95 17.16
C SER A 124 -30.28 4.49 16.84
N MET A 125 -29.59 3.93 15.85
CA MET A 125 -29.74 2.53 15.46
C MET A 125 -29.26 1.55 16.56
N VAL A 126 -28.11 1.84 17.19
CA VAL A 126 -27.56 0.97 18.26
C VAL A 126 -28.44 0.98 19.48
N VAL A 127 -28.98 2.15 19.86
CA VAL A 127 -29.91 2.28 20.98
C VAL A 127 -31.22 1.52 20.74
N GLU A 128 -31.72 1.57 19.51
CA GLU A 128 -32.94 0.83 19.13
C GLU A 128 -32.76 -0.71 19.20
N LEU A 129 -31.51 -1.23 19.17
CA LEU A 129 -31.25 -2.66 19.43
C LEU A 129 -31.52 -3.06 20.88
N GLY A 130 -31.76 -2.12 21.79
CA GLY A 130 -32.02 -2.41 23.20
C GLY A 130 -30.79 -2.80 24.02
N LEU A 131 -29.59 -2.60 23.50
CA LEU A 131 -28.34 -2.84 24.22
C LEU A 131 -28.02 -1.68 25.17
N PRO A 132 -27.55 -1.96 26.41
CA PRO A 132 -26.98 -0.91 27.26
C PRO A 132 -25.89 -0.15 26.49
N THR A 133 -26.00 1.17 26.41
CA THR A 133 -25.17 1.99 25.53
C THR A 133 -24.51 3.14 26.31
N VAL A 134 -23.20 3.29 26.12
CA VAL A 134 -22.41 4.41 26.61
C VAL A 134 -21.85 5.19 25.40
N VAL A 135 -21.89 6.50 25.48
CA VAL A 135 -21.38 7.37 24.43
C VAL A 135 -19.96 7.83 24.78
N ALA A 136 -19.01 7.60 23.88
CA ALA A 136 -17.67 8.15 23.94
C ALA A 136 -17.53 9.28 22.90
N LEU A 137 -17.39 10.53 23.35
CA LEU A 137 -17.25 11.71 22.49
C LEU A 137 -15.77 11.97 22.21
N THR A 138 -15.37 11.84 20.95
CA THR A 138 -13.98 12.03 20.49
C THR A 138 -13.84 13.30 19.66
N MET A 139 -12.58 13.72 19.39
CA MET A 139 -12.24 14.89 18.56
C MET A 139 -12.87 16.21 19.00
N ASN A 140 -13.27 16.31 20.27
CA ASN A 140 -13.88 17.52 20.78
C ASN A 140 -12.88 18.70 20.85
N ASP A 141 -11.59 18.43 20.98
CA ASP A 141 -10.52 19.43 20.88
C ASP A 141 -10.48 20.09 19.48
N LEU A 142 -10.72 19.32 18.44
CA LEU A 142 -10.84 19.82 17.06
C LEU A 142 -12.15 20.58 16.86
N ALA A 143 -13.25 20.06 17.39
CA ALA A 143 -14.55 20.72 17.31
C ALA A 143 -14.52 22.09 18.02
N VAL A 144 -13.91 22.19 19.18
CA VAL A 144 -13.72 23.48 19.91
C VAL A 144 -12.88 24.45 19.10
N ARG A 145 -11.80 24.02 18.49
CA ARG A 145 -10.98 24.87 17.61
C ARG A 145 -11.74 25.37 16.37
N ASN A 146 -12.70 24.58 15.89
CA ASN A 146 -13.56 24.92 14.76
C ASN A 146 -14.81 25.74 15.19
N GLY A 147 -14.94 26.10 16.48
CA GLY A 147 -16.07 26.85 16.99
C GLY A 147 -17.36 26.05 17.18
N CYS A 148 -17.30 24.71 17.07
CA CYS A 148 -18.46 23.84 17.23
C CYS A 148 -18.22 22.76 18.31
N GLY A 149 -17.55 23.13 19.40
CA GLY A 149 -17.33 22.25 20.55
C GLY A 149 -18.63 21.72 21.13
N VAL A 150 -18.65 20.45 21.52
CA VAL A 150 -19.81 19.77 22.07
C VAL A 150 -19.65 19.65 23.58
N ASP A 151 -20.63 20.17 24.34
CA ASP A 151 -20.72 19.94 25.78
C ASP A 151 -21.29 18.56 26.06
N ALA A 152 -20.47 17.68 26.68
CA ALA A 152 -20.85 16.32 26.99
C ALA A 152 -22.01 16.21 27.97
N GLU A 153 -22.10 17.12 28.96
CA GLU A 153 -23.21 17.16 29.94
C GLU A 153 -24.50 17.54 29.23
N ARG A 154 -24.48 18.61 28.43
CA ARG A 154 -25.63 19.03 27.66
C ARG A 154 -26.09 17.96 26.67
N LEU A 155 -25.15 17.27 25.98
CA LEU A 155 -25.50 16.15 25.13
C LEU A 155 -26.12 15.00 25.92
N SER A 156 -25.59 14.65 27.09
CA SER A 156 -26.20 13.65 27.99
C SER A 156 -27.63 13.99 28.38
N HIS A 157 -27.90 15.25 28.71
CA HIS A 157 -29.27 15.73 29.01
C HIS A 157 -30.20 15.58 27.81
N LEU A 158 -29.76 15.92 26.62
CA LEU A 158 -30.56 15.77 25.39
C LEU A 158 -30.78 14.30 25.00
N LEU A 159 -29.92 13.41 25.51
CA LEU A 159 -30.05 11.95 25.38
C LEU A 159 -30.73 11.33 26.60
N ASP A 160 -31.56 12.09 27.34
CA ASP A 160 -32.34 11.64 28.50
C ASP A 160 -31.49 11.00 29.60
N GLY A 161 -30.30 11.51 29.83
CA GLY A 161 -29.39 11.01 30.85
C GLY A 161 -28.51 9.85 30.45
N MET A 162 -28.45 9.48 29.17
CA MET A 162 -27.48 8.51 28.68
C MET A 162 -26.06 8.98 28.99
N PRO A 163 -25.17 8.11 29.50
CA PRO A 163 -23.80 8.49 29.83
C PRO A 163 -23.00 8.93 28.57
N VAL A 164 -22.51 10.16 28.59
CA VAL A 164 -21.65 10.74 27.57
C VAL A 164 -20.32 11.10 28.19
N VAL A 165 -19.22 10.54 27.71
CA VAL A 165 -17.87 10.80 28.22
C VAL A 165 -17.00 11.37 27.11
N ALA A 166 -16.44 12.55 27.33
CA ALA A 166 -15.43 13.10 26.42
C ALA A 166 -14.09 12.39 26.64
N ILE A 167 -13.50 11.91 25.55
CA ILE A 167 -12.23 11.17 25.57
C ILE A 167 -11.29 11.62 24.44
N ASP A 168 -10.03 11.88 24.77
CA ASP A 168 -9.00 12.03 23.76
C ASP A 168 -8.38 10.64 23.45
N GLY A 169 -8.71 10.10 22.28
CA GLY A 169 -8.18 8.81 21.83
C GLY A 169 -6.66 8.76 21.63
N ARG A 170 -5.96 9.89 21.70
CA ARG A 170 -4.50 9.98 21.52
C ARG A 170 -3.74 9.99 22.84
N THR A 171 -4.28 10.68 23.85
CA THR A 171 -3.67 10.78 25.19
C THR A 171 -4.23 9.74 26.15
N GLY A 172 -5.46 9.27 25.90
CA GLY A 172 -6.21 8.41 26.80
C GLY A 172 -6.93 9.19 27.93
N ASP A 173 -6.87 10.53 27.89
CA ASP A 173 -7.60 11.37 28.86
C ASP A 173 -9.11 11.10 28.77
N GLY A 174 -9.77 10.94 29.90
CA GLY A 174 -11.17 10.51 29.98
C GLY A 174 -11.37 8.99 30.06
N GLY A 175 -10.31 8.19 29.88
CA GLY A 175 -10.44 6.72 29.85
C GLY A 175 -10.96 6.11 31.16
N LYS A 176 -10.56 6.67 32.30
CA LYS A 176 -11.08 6.22 33.61
C LYS A 176 -12.57 6.58 33.77
N ALA A 177 -12.96 7.77 33.38
CA ALA A 177 -14.37 8.19 33.42
C ALA A 177 -15.24 7.31 32.50
N LEU A 178 -14.71 6.93 31.34
CA LEU A 178 -15.38 5.99 30.43
C LEU A 178 -15.54 4.61 31.08
N ALA A 179 -14.50 4.08 31.75
CA ALA A 179 -14.58 2.81 32.46
C ALA A 179 -15.60 2.86 33.60
N ASP A 180 -15.66 3.95 34.37
CA ASP A 180 -16.65 4.13 35.44
C ASP A 180 -18.08 4.23 34.86
N ALA A 181 -18.27 4.92 33.73
CA ALA A 181 -19.54 4.97 33.02
C ALA A 181 -19.99 3.59 32.50
N ILE A 182 -19.07 2.81 31.92
CA ILE A 182 -19.34 1.42 31.48
C ILE A 182 -19.77 0.57 32.67
N ALA A 183 -19.06 0.66 33.81
CA ALA A 183 -19.38 -0.10 35.02
C ALA A 183 -20.79 0.20 35.56
N ALA A 184 -21.21 1.47 35.49
CA ALA A 184 -22.54 1.89 35.93
C ALA A 184 -23.67 1.49 34.96
N SER A 185 -23.34 1.25 33.69
CA SER A 185 -24.33 1.06 32.63
C SER A 185 -24.68 -0.41 32.34
N PHE A 186 -24.05 -1.38 32.97
CA PHE A 186 -24.36 -2.80 32.74
C PHE A 186 -25.78 -3.21 33.19
N GLU A 187 -26.41 -2.46 34.07
CA GLU A 187 -27.79 -2.72 34.51
C GLU A 187 -28.86 -2.13 33.58
N GLY A 188 -28.43 -1.38 32.57
CA GLY A 188 -29.25 -0.72 31.56
C GLY A 188 -28.97 0.78 31.45
N THR A 189 -29.30 1.35 30.31
CA THR A 189 -29.21 2.79 30.04
C THR A 189 -30.55 3.30 29.55
N PRO A 190 -30.91 4.56 29.83
CA PRO A 190 -32.16 5.14 29.34
C PRO A 190 -32.17 5.14 27.79
N VAL A 191 -33.37 4.91 27.24
CA VAL A 191 -33.60 5.06 25.81
C VAL A 191 -34.11 6.47 25.56
N PRO A 192 -33.45 7.30 24.74
CA PRO A 192 -33.85 8.66 24.47
C PRO A 192 -35.27 8.79 23.89
N HIS A 193 -35.98 9.82 24.27
CA HIS A 193 -37.31 10.13 23.74
C HIS A 193 -37.29 10.26 22.21
N GLY A 194 -38.28 9.66 21.54
CA GLY A 194 -38.36 9.61 20.07
C GLY A 194 -37.70 8.40 19.45
N LEU A 195 -36.94 7.60 20.21
CA LEU A 195 -36.47 6.29 19.80
C LEU A 195 -37.29 5.20 20.51
N THR A 196 -37.51 4.09 19.81
CA THR A 196 -38.24 2.96 20.37
C THR A 196 -37.32 1.75 20.37
N ALA A 197 -36.95 1.27 21.56
CA ALA A 197 -36.21 0.04 21.67
C ALA A 197 -37.02 -1.11 21.07
N LEU A 198 -36.38 -1.91 20.25
CA LEU A 198 -36.98 -3.15 19.78
C LEU A 198 -37.10 -4.12 20.98
N PRO A 199 -38.21 -4.86 21.11
CA PRO A 199 -38.32 -5.90 22.12
C PRO A 199 -37.26 -6.97 21.80
N THR A 200 -36.14 -6.92 22.52
CA THR A 200 -34.98 -7.82 22.44
C THR A 200 -34.66 -8.27 20.98
N ALA A 201 -33.71 -7.59 20.35
CA ALA A 201 -33.25 -7.84 18.96
C ALA A 201 -32.82 -9.31 18.69
N THR A 202 -32.83 -10.15 19.69
CA THR A 202 -32.56 -11.58 19.64
C THR A 202 -33.80 -12.44 19.32
N ALA A 203 -35.00 -11.88 19.31
CA ALA A 203 -36.26 -12.67 19.24
C ALA A 203 -36.80 -12.84 17.82
N ASP A 204 -36.61 -11.85 16.93
CA ASP A 204 -37.13 -11.90 15.55
C ASP A 204 -36.15 -12.59 14.60
N ALA A 205 -36.57 -13.74 14.04
CA ALA A 205 -35.77 -14.47 13.04
C ALA A 205 -35.45 -13.65 11.80
N ASP A 206 -36.29 -12.70 11.43
CA ASP A 206 -36.11 -11.81 10.28
C ASP A 206 -34.96 -10.82 10.48
N MET A 207 -34.74 -10.35 11.70
CA MET A 207 -33.62 -9.46 12.04
C MET A 207 -32.24 -10.15 12.01
N LYS A 208 -32.22 -11.49 11.97
CA LYS A 208 -30.98 -12.28 11.86
C LYS A 208 -30.55 -12.50 10.42
N THR A 209 -31.17 -11.83 9.46
CA THR A 209 -30.78 -11.85 8.06
C THR A 209 -30.29 -10.47 7.64
N ALA A 210 -29.32 -10.40 6.72
CA ALA A 210 -28.81 -9.13 6.18
C ALA A 210 -29.94 -8.32 5.50
N ASP A 211 -30.88 -9.01 4.83
CA ASP A 211 -32.04 -8.38 4.17
C ASP A 211 -33.03 -7.82 5.18
N GLY A 212 -33.32 -8.53 6.28
CA GLY A 212 -34.21 -8.06 7.33
C GLY A 212 -33.67 -6.83 8.05
N LEU A 213 -32.35 -6.77 8.30
CA LEU A 213 -31.68 -5.61 8.89
C LEU A 213 -31.72 -4.39 7.97
N SER A 214 -31.53 -4.58 6.67
CA SER A 214 -31.58 -3.47 5.71
C SER A 214 -32.98 -2.88 5.62
N VAL A 215 -34.03 -3.69 5.53
CA VAL A 215 -35.44 -3.27 5.54
C VAL A 215 -35.79 -2.53 6.83
N TRP A 216 -35.34 -3.03 8.00
CA TRP A 216 -35.54 -2.32 9.29
C TRP A 216 -34.79 -0.98 9.33
N ALA A 217 -33.54 -0.96 8.84
CA ALA A 217 -32.74 0.25 8.79
C ALA A 217 -33.40 1.34 7.94
N GLU A 218 -33.97 0.99 6.79
CA GLU A 218 -34.65 1.91 5.90
C GLU A 218 -36.02 2.34 6.42
N SER A 219 -36.80 1.44 7.02
CA SER A 219 -38.20 1.72 7.42
C SER A 219 -38.34 2.85 8.44
N ARG A 220 -37.29 3.18 9.19
CA ARG A 220 -37.31 4.24 10.23
C ARG A 220 -36.28 5.35 9.99
N ALA A 221 -35.74 5.43 8.76
CA ALA A 221 -34.69 6.39 8.43
C ALA A 221 -35.11 7.85 8.69
N ASP A 222 -36.34 8.23 8.27
CA ASP A 222 -36.86 9.58 8.45
C ASP A 222 -37.00 9.95 9.92
N ALA A 223 -37.56 9.05 10.75
CA ALA A 223 -37.70 9.29 12.18
C ALA A 223 -36.35 9.48 12.90
N ARG A 224 -35.32 8.70 12.49
CA ARG A 224 -33.97 8.86 13.02
C ARG A 224 -33.31 10.16 12.59
N LEU A 225 -33.54 10.59 11.34
CA LEU A 225 -33.07 11.87 10.83
C LEU A 225 -33.72 13.05 11.58
N ASP A 226 -35.03 12.99 11.81
CA ASP A 226 -35.76 14.01 12.57
C ASP A 226 -35.29 14.07 14.02
N TRP A 227 -35.08 12.93 14.67
CA TRP A 227 -34.51 12.83 16.01
C TRP A 227 -33.09 13.44 16.06
N THR A 228 -32.22 13.07 15.11
CA THR A 228 -30.86 13.62 15.02
C THR A 228 -30.89 15.14 14.86
N ALA A 229 -31.75 15.66 13.99
CA ALA A 229 -31.93 17.09 13.79
C ALA A 229 -32.46 17.80 15.07
N GLY A 230 -33.29 17.11 15.86
CA GLY A 230 -33.78 17.59 17.17
C GLY A 230 -32.64 17.76 18.18
N ILE A 231 -31.76 16.76 18.31
CA ILE A 231 -30.59 16.82 19.21
C ILE A 231 -29.63 17.95 18.78
N LEU A 232 -29.33 18.07 17.49
CA LEU A 232 -28.44 19.11 16.98
C LEU A 232 -29.00 20.52 17.23
N ARG A 233 -30.31 20.73 17.08
CA ARG A 233 -30.96 21.99 17.43
C ARG A 233 -30.88 22.28 18.95
N GLY A 234 -31.05 21.27 19.79
CA GLY A 234 -30.92 21.37 21.25
C GLY A 234 -29.50 21.74 21.72
N LEU A 235 -28.49 21.39 20.95
CA LEU A 235 -27.08 21.76 21.20
C LEU A 235 -26.73 23.17 20.70
N ASP A 236 -27.71 23.94 20.17
CA ASP A 236 -27.45 25.19 19.44
C ASP A 236 -26.42 25.05 18.32
N MET A 237 -26.18 23.84 17.87
CA MET A 237 -25.41 23.58 16.69
C MET A 237 -26.29 23.91 15.47
N HIS A 238 -26.57 25.21 15.29
CA HIS A 238 -27.00 25.63 13.98
C HIS A 238 -25.91 25.21 13.02
N ALA A 239 -26.31 24.78 11.85
CA ALA A 239 -25.36 24.59 10.75
C ALA A 239 -24.77 25.98 10.46
N VAL A 240 -23.80 26.36 11.28
CA VAL A 240 -23.03 27.58 11.05
C VAL A 240 -22.20 27.19 9.86
N ASP A 241 -22.55 27.72 8.68
CA ASP A 241 -21.77 27.68 7.44
C ASP A 241 -20.45 28.44 7.67
N HIS A 242 -19.69 28.04 8.68
CA HIS A 242 -18.30 28.41 8.79
C HIS A 242 -17.57 27.57 7.74
N VAL A 243 -17.47 28.15 6.54
CA VAL A 243 -16.59 27.63 5.51
C VAL A 243 -15.19 27.55 6.12
N THR A 244 -14.81 26.36 6.57
CA THR A 244 -13.51 26.10 7.18
C THR A 244 -12.42 26.30 6.12
N LEU A 245 -11.17 26.48 6.55
CA LEU A 245 -10.04 26.47 5.61
C LEU A 245 -10.02 25.17 4.79
N SER A 246 -10.40 24.06 5.40
CA SER A 246 -10.53 22.78 4.70
C SER A 246 -11.55 22.84 3.57
N ASP A 247 -12.72 23.45 3.79
CA ASP A 247 -13.77 23.55 2.77
C ASP A 247 -13.36 24.47 1.60
N ARG A 248 -12.58 25.52 1.91
CA ARG A 248 -12.02 26.41 0.85
C ARG A 248 -11.00 25.68 -0.01
N ILE A 249 -10.11 24.91 0.61
CA ILE A 249 -9.11 24.10 -0.10
C ILE A 249 -9.82 22.99 -0.89
N ASP A 250 -10.81 22.33 -0.28
CA ASP A 250 -11.57 21.26 -0.91
C ASP A 250 -12.38 21.73 -2.12
N ARG A 251 -12.88 22.96 -2.11
CA ARG A 251 -13.54 23.54 -3.31
C ARG A 251 -12.65 23.58 -4.54
N VAL A 252 -11.35 23.79 -4.36
CA VAL A 252 -10.37 23.77 -5.45
C VAL A 252 -9.90 22.35 -5.77
N LEU A 253 -9.59 21.57 -4.73
CA LEU A 253 -9.02 20.23 -4.87
C LEU A 253 -10.01 19.18 -5.38
N LEU A 254 -11.31 19.33 -5.07
CA LEU A 254 -12.35 18.43 -5.54
C LEU A 254 -12.92 18.80 -6.93
N HIS A 255 -12.44 19.89 -7.53
CA HIS A 255 -12.86 20.25 -8.89
C HIS A 255 -12.33 19.21 -9.89
N PRO A 256 -13.16 18.66 -10.79
CA PRO A 256 -12.79 17.51 -11.62
C PRO A 256 -11.57 17.71 -12.54
N VAL A 257 -11.31 18.95 -12.95
CA VAL A 257 -10.14 19.29 -13.80
C VAL A 257 -8.97 19.80 -12.95
N ILE A 258 -9.23 20.78 -12.07
CA ILE A 258 -8.18 21.40 -11.24
C ILE A 258 -7.63 20.38 -10.26
N GLY A 259 -8.48 19.55 -9.66
CA GLY A 259 -8.04 18.49 -8.74
C GLY A 259 -7.09 17.49 -9.38
N VAL A 260 -7.34 17.09 -10.63
CA VAL A 260 -6.42 16.22 -11.38
C VAL A 260 -5.08 16.91 -11.64
N LEU A 261 -5.09 18.19 -12.05
CA LEU A 261 -3.87 18.95 -12.30
C LEU A 261 -3.03 19.14 -11.04
N VAL A 262 -3.69 19.50 -9.91
CA VAL A 262 -3.02 19.62 -8.62
C VAL A 262 -2.46 18.27 -8.17
N PHE A 263 -3.21 17.19 -8.36
CA PHE A 263 -2.75 15.84 -8.05
C PHE A 263 -1.48 15.49 -8.84
N LEU A 264 -1.47 15.73 -10.16
CA LEU A 264 -0.29 15.49 -11.00
C LEU A 264 0.90 16.38 -10.57
N ALA A 265 0.64 17.64 -10.20
CA ALA A 265 1.69 18.53 -9.68
C ALA A 265 2.27 18.02 -8.35
N VAL A 266 1.43 17.57 -7.42
CA VAL A 266 1.88 16.97 -6.14
C VAL A 266 2.72 15.73 -6.41
N LEU A 267 2.29 14.84 -7.30
CA LEU A 267 3.07 13.67 -7.68
C LEU A 267 4.41 14.04 -8.31
N PHE A 268 4.41 15.01 -9.21
CA PHE A 268 5.65 15.50 -9.82
C PHE A 268 6.62 15.99 -8.74
N VAL A 269 6.13 16.77 -7.76
CA VAL A 269 6.96 17.25 -6.65
C VAL A 269 7.48 16.07 -5.81
N VAL A 270 6.64 15.07 -5.50
CA VAL A 270 7.07 13.87 -4.76
C VAL A 270 8.17 13.12 -5.49
N PHE A 271 8.01 12.87 -6.79
CA PHE A 271 9.01 12.15 -7.57
C PHE A 271 10.29 12.95 -7.76
N GLN A 272 10.17 14.24 -8.07
CA GLN A 272 11.33 15.13 -8.20
C GLN A 272 12.09 15.25 -6.88
N ALA A 273 11.39 15.43 -5.76
CA ALA A 273 12.02 15.50 -4.46
C ALA A 273 12.71 14.17 -4.10
N THR A 274 12.04 13.03 -4.39
CA THR A 274 12.64 11.70 -4.13
C THR A 274 13.93 11.51 -4.90
N THR A 275 13.96 11.81 -6.19
CA THR A 275 15.17 11.64 -7.01
C THR A 275 16.27 12.64 -6.62
N THR A 276 15.95 13.93 -6.50
CA THR A 276 16.93 14.97 -6.21
C THR A 276 17.56 14.86 -4.83
N LEU A 277 16.75 14.47 -3.82
CA LEU A 277 17.27 14.33 -2.44
C LEU A 277 17.97 12.98 -2.22
N ALA A 278 17.58 11.93 -2.96
CA ALA A 278 18.20 10.63 -2.81
C ALA A 278 19.53 10.52 -3.57
N SER A 279 19.67 11.17 -4.75
CA SER A 279 20.84 11.05 -5.61
C SER A 279 22.16 11.29 -4.85
N PRO A 280 22.41 12.41 -4.15
CA PRO A 280 23.68 12.62 -3.48
C PRO A 280 23.99 11.57 -2.38
N MET A 281 22.95 10.99 -1.78
CA MET A 281 23.14 9.93 -0.79
C MET A 281 23.46 8.60 -1.47
N GLN A 282 22.84 8.32 -2.62
CA GLN A 282 23.15 7.13 -3.41
C GLN A 282 24.58 7.20 -3.94
N ASP A 283 25.01 8.33 -4.52
CA ASP A 283 26.34 8.54 -5.06
C ASP A 283 27.41 8.41 -3.95
N TRP A 284 27.13 8.93 -2.76
CA TRP A 284 28.02 8.76 -1.62
C TRP A 284 28.15 7.29 -1.19
N ILE A 285 27.06 6.54 -1.17
CA ILE A 285 27.07 5.10 -0.84
C ILE A 285 27.83 4.33 -1.92
N ASP A 286 27.56 4.60 -3.19
CA ASP A 286 28.13 3.85 -4.29
C ASP A 286 29.62 4.13 -4.48
N VAL A 287 30.06 5.36 -4.38
CA VAL A 287 31.46 5.74 -4.56
C VAL A 287 32.25 5.61 -3.26
N THR A 288 31.82 6.34 -2.22
CA THR A 288 32.65 6.49 -1.00
C THR A 288 32.56 5.26 -0.10
N PHE A 289 31.33 4.80 0.21
CA PHE A 289 31.14 3.65 1.10
C PHE A 289 31.63 2.35 0.45
N ARG A 290 31.32 2.15 -0.84
CA ARG A 290 31.85 1.01 -1.62
C ARG A 290 33.38 1.03 -1.62
N GLY A 291 34.01 2.18 -1.92
CA GLY A 291 35.48 2.34 -1.89
C GLY A 291 36.09 1.93 -0.56
N TRP A 292 35.57 2.48 0.55
CA TRP A 292 36.07 2.11 1.90
C TRP A 292 35.93 0.61 2.21
N CYS A 293 34.82 0.01 1.83
CA CYS A 293 34.59 -1.43 2.05
C CYS A 293 35.54 -2.28 1.19
N THR A 294 35.75 -1.88 -0.07
CA THR A 294 36.69 -2.56 -0.98
C THR A 294 38.12 -2.47 -0.49
N ASP A 295 38.58 -1.26 -0.14
CA ASP A 295 39.91 -1.03 0.40
C ASP A 295 40.13 -1.81 1.71
N GLY A 296 39.12 -1.82 2.58
CA GLY A 296 39.15 -2.59 3.83
C GLY A 296 39.24 -4.11 3.60
N LEU A 297 38.45 -4.62 2.64
CA LEU A 297 38.50 -6.03 2.25
C LEU A 297 39.83 -6.39 1.60
N ASP A 298 40.35 -5.54 0.70
CA ASP A 298 41.66 -5.75 0.05
C ASP A 298 42.82 -5.75 1.08
N LEU A 299 42.76 -4.85 2.09
CA LEU A 299 43.72 -4.86 3.18
C LEU A 299 43.63 -6.15 4.01
N LEU A 300 42.42 -6.62 4.34
CA LEU A 300 42.22 -7.85 5.09
C LEU A 300 42.68 -9.08 4.30
N LEU A 301 42.33 -9.17 3.02
CA LEU A 301 42.74 -10.27 2.14
C LEU A 301 44.24 -10.28 1.88
N GLY A 302 44.87 -9.09 1.82
CA GLY A 302 46.30 -8.93 1.68
C GLY A 302 47.10 -9.56 2.83
N LEU A 303 46.52 -9.62 4.05
CA LEU A 303 47.13 -10.30 5.20
C LEU A 303 47.25 -11.82 5.02
N PHE A 304 46.44 -12.43 4.15
CA PHE A 304 46.45 -13.87 3.88
C PHE A 304 47.32 -14.25 2.67
N GLY A 305 47.95 -13.27 2.01
CA GLY A 305 48.91 -13.47 0.92
C GLY A 305 48.34 -13.20 -0.49
N PRO A 306 49.24 -13.01 -1.48
CA PRO A 306 48.86 -12.57 -2.84
C PRO A 306 47.96 -13.54 -3.61
N SER A 307 47.98 -14.82 -3.28
CA SER A 307 47.11 -15.82 -3.89
C SER A 307 45.62 -15.67 -3.48
N VAL A 308 45.36 -15.06 -2.32
CA VAL A 308 44.03 -14.83 -1.79
C VAL A 308 43.52 -13.45 -2.23
N SER A 309 44.38 -12.44 -2.21
CA SER A 309 44.07 -11.07 -2.59
C SER A 309 43.77 -10.89 -4.09
N GLY A 310 44.27 -11.77 -4.97
CA GLY A 310 44.01 -11.76 -6.41
C GLY A 310 43.11 -12.92 -6.89
N GLY A 311 42.58 -13.75 -5.98
CA GLY A 311 41.84 -14.96 -6.34
C GLY A 311 40.31 -14.79 -6.37
N TRP A 312 39.64 -15.90 -6.72
CA TRP A 312 38.16 -15.98 -6.79
C TRP A 312 37.46 -15.55 -5.49
N LEU A 313 38.12 -15.66 -4.33
CA LEU A 313 37.56 -15.29 -3.05
C LEU A 313 37.36 -13.75 -2.93
N ARG A 314 38.33 -12.98 -3.46
CA ARG A 314 38.19 -11.51 -3.55
C ARG A 314 37.01 -11.14 -4.44
N SER A 315 36.93 -11.74 -5.63
CA SER A 315 35.83 -11.47 -6.55
C SER A 315 34.47 -11.84 -5.93
N LEU A 316 34.36 -12.97 -5.21
CA LEU A 316 33.14 -13.32 -4.49
C LEU A 316 32.76 -12.26 -3.43
N LEU A 317 33.73 -11.80 -2.65
CA LEU A 317 33.47 -10.86 -1.56
C LEU A 317 33.18 -9.44 -2.06
N VAL A 318 33.90 -9.00 -3.09
CA VAL A 318 33.75 -7.63 -3.65
C VAL A 318 32.62 -7.61 -4.68
N ASP A 319 32.73 -8.40 -5.75
CA ASP A 319 31.82 -8.30 -6.90
C ASP A 319 30.52 -9.08 -6.70
N GLY A 320 30.52 -10.11 -5.83
CA GLY A 320 29.32 -10.88 -5.50
C GLY A 320 28.56 -10.36 -4.28
N LEU A 321 29.22 -10.31 -3.12
CA LEU A 321 28.54 -10.03 -1.85
C LEU A 321 28.47 -8.53 -1.55
N LEU A 322 29.59 -7.81 -1.67
CA LEU A 322 29.63 -6.37 -1.38
C LEU A 322 28.74 -5.59 -2.35
N ASP A 323 28.79 -5.91 -3.64
CA ASP A 323 27.90 -5.30 -4.63
C ASP A 323 26.43 -5.52 -4.31
N GLY A 324 26.07 -6.72 -3.86
CA GLY A 324 24.71 -7.00 -3.39
C GLY A 324 24.30 -6.15 -2.19
N VAL A 325 25.21 -5.97 -1.23
CA VAL A 325 24.98 -5.15 -0.02
C VAL A 325 24.89 -3.67 -0.41
N VAL A 326 25.80 -3.16 -1.22
CA VAL A 326 25.83 -1.76 -1.69
C VAL A 326 24.54 -1.46 -2.46
N THR A 327 24.13 -2.33 -3.37
CA THR A 327 22.87 -2.18 -4.11
C THR A 327 21.66 -2.05 -3.16
N VAL A 328 21.58 -2.87 -2.11
CA VAL A 328 20.51 -2.72 -1.12
C VAL A 328 20.60 -1.40 -0.37
N LEU A 329 21.81 -0.96 0.00
CA LEU A 329 22.04 0.29 0.71
C LEU A 329 21.67 1.51 -0.13
N THR A 330 21.90 1.50 -1.45
CA THR A 330 21.51 2.58 -2.36
C THR A 330 20.00 2.72 -2.51
N PHE A 331 19.22 1.66 -2.25
CA PHE A 331 17.76 1.76 -2.19
C PHE A 331 17.22 2.43 -0.92
N ILE A 332 17.96 2.41 0.19
CA ILE A 332 17.49 2.94 1.48
C ILE A 332 17.12 4.43 1.42
N PRO A 333 17.97 5.34 0.88
CA PRO A 333 17.62 6.76 0.74
C PRO A 333 16.36 6.99 -0.08
N VAL A 334 16.25 6.35 -1.24
CA VAL A 334 15.10 6.48 -2.15
C VAL A 334 13.82 6.01 -1.47
N MET A 335 13.85 4.82 -0.88
CA MET A 335 12.71 4.27 -0.17
C MET A 335 12.33 5.10 1.05
N GLY A 336 13.32 5.58 1.81
CA GLY A 336 13.10 6.40 2.99
C GLY A 336 12.40 7.71 2.65
N ILE A 337 12.89 8.44 1.67
CA ILE A 337 12.29 9.70 1.22
C ILE A 337 10.91 9.46 0.62
N MET A 338 10.75 8.41 -0.20
CA MET A 338 9.45 8.06 -0.77
C MET A 338 8.42 7.71 0.32
N PHE A 339 8.78 6.86 1.30
CA PHE A 339 7.88 6.54 2.41
C PHE A 339 7.56 7.75 3.27
N LEU A 340 8.53 8.65 3.46
CA LEU A 340 8.33 9.91 4.19
C LEU A 340 7.28 10.78 3.49
N LEU A 341 7.46 11.05 2.21
CA LEU A 341 6.56 11.90 1.43
C LEU A 341 5.16 11.28 1.31
N LEU A 342 5.07 9.97 1.07
CA LEU A 342 3.79 9.27 1.03
C LEU A 342 3.07 9.31 2.38
N SER A 343 3.80 9.12 3.50
CA SER A 343 3.20 9.20 4.83
C SER A 343 2.73 10.62 5.16
N ILE A 344 3.44 11.66 4.70
CA ILE A 344 2.98 13.06 4.82
C ILE A 344 1.67 13.26 4.07
N LEU A 345 1.56 12.76 2.84
CA LEU A 345 0.33 12.87 2.05
C LEU A 345 -0.83 12.07 2.67
N GLU A 346 -0.54 10.90 3.24
CA GLU A 346 -1.51 10.04 3.92
C GLU A 346 -2.04 10.73 5.19
N ASP A 347 -1.14 11.14 6.09
CA ASP A 347 -1.48 11.75 7.39
C ASP A 347 -2.13 13.13 7.22
N SER A 348 -1.79 13.89 6.16
CA SER A 348 -2.43 15.17 5.87
C SER A 348 -3.89 15.06 5.47
N GLY A 349 -4.37 13.88 5.08
CA GLY A 349 -5.71 13.65 4.53
C GLY A 349 -5.84 13.98 3.03
N TYR A 350 -4.74 14.34 2.36
CA TYR A 350 -4.76 14.64 0.92
C TYR A 350 -5.12 13.42 0.07
N MET A 351 -4.68 12.22 0.50
CA MET A 351 -4.94 10.97 -0.23
C MET A 351 -6.41 10.64 -0.43
N ALA A 352 -7.26 10.97 0.55
CA ALA A 352 -8.71 10.77 0.44
C ALA A 352 -9.32 11.66 -0.67
N ARG A 353 -8.81 12.90 -0.83
CA ARG A 353 -9.27 13.83 -1.88
C ARG A 353 -8.82 13.38 -3.25
N ALA A 354 -7.56 12.94 -3.36
CA ALA A 354 -7.03 12.38 -4.59
C ALA A 354 -7.85 11.17 -5.05
N ALA A 355 -8.17 10.24 -4.13
CA ALA A 355 -9.02 9.09 -4.40
C ALA A 355 -10.43 9.51 -4.88
N PHE A 356 -11.03 10.53 -4.25
CA PHE A 356 -12.35 11.04 -4.63
C PHE A 356 -12.35 11.63 -6.05
N VAL A 357 -11.35 12.47 -6.37
CA VAL A 357 -11.26 13.09 -7.72
C VAL A 357 -11.11 12.04 -8.82
N MET A 358 -10.37 10.96 -8.54
CA MET A 358 -10.08 9.91 -9.52
C MET A 358 -11.11 8.77 -9.51
N ASP A 359 -12.05 8.77 -8.58
CA ASP A 359 -13.07 7.72 -8.44
C ASP A 359 -13.85 7.50 -9.74
N ARG A 360 -14.22 8.57 -10.44
CA ARG A 360 -14.93 8.48 -11.72
C ARG A 360 -14.16 7.72 -12.79
N ALA A 361 -12.84 7.94 -12.87
CA ALA A 361 -11.97 7.26 -13.83
C ALA A 361 -11.78 5.79 -13.44
N MET A 362 -11.64 5.50 -12.14
CA MET A 362 -11.47 4.13 -11.64
C MET A 362 -12.74 3.30 -11.79
N ARG A 363 -13.91 3.86 -11.55
CA ARG A 363 -15.20 3.17 -11.76
C ARG A 363 -15.41 2.76 -13.22
N ALA A 364 -14.93 3.55 -14.18
CA ALA A 364 -14.97 3.16 -15.59
C ALA A 364 -14.19 1.86 -15.85
N LEU A 365 -13.16 1.56 -15.02
CA LEU A 365 -12.41 0.30 -15.03
C LEU A 365 -13.02 -0.78 -14.12
N GLY A 366 -14.10 -0.45 -13.38
CA GLY A 366 -14.69 -1.31 -12.37
C GLY A 366 -13.86 -1.48 -11.11
N LEU A 367 -13.00 -0.51 -10.82
CA LEU A 367 -12.19 -0.41 -9.61
C LEU A 367 -12.77 0.68 -8.69
N ASP A 368 -12.55 0.54 -7.39
CA ASP A 368 -12.78 1.59 -6.41
C ASP A 368 -11.80 2.75 -6.64
N GLY A 369 -12.23 3.99 -6.40
CA GLY A 369 -11.36 5.17 -6.47
C GLY A 369 -10.10 5.08 -5.63
N ARG A 370 -10.13 4.31 -4.53
CA ARG A 370 -8.95 4.03 -3.71
C ARG A 370 -7.87 3.21 -4.43
N ALA A 371 -8.23 2.43 -5.46
CA ALA A 371 -7.28 1.64 -6.24
C ALA A 371 -6.35 2.53 -7.09
N PHE A 372 -6.76 3.76 -7.38
CA PHE A 372 -5.95 4.72 -8.11
C PHE A 372 -4.63 5.03 -7.41
N LEU A 373 -4.68 5.15 -6.08
CA LEU A 373 -3.50 5.49 -5.29
C LEU A 373 -2.36 4.46 -5.43
N PRO A 374 -2.57 3.15 -5.18
CA PRO A 374 -1.53 2.14 -5.43
C PRO A 374 -0.98 2.17 -6.87
N ILE A 375 -1.85 2.33 -7.87
CA ILE A 375 -1.44 2.34 -9.27
C ILE A 375 -0.49 3.52 -9.55
N ILE A 376 -0.83 4.70 -9.07
CA ILE A 376 0.00 5.90 -9.28
C ILE A 376 1.31 5.83 -8.51
N VAL A 377 1.30 5.37 -7.26
CA VAL A 377 2.53 5.16 -6.50
C VAL A 377 3.47 4.19 -7.23
N GLY A 378 2.91 3.25 -8.01
CA GLY A 378 3.65 2.33 -8.88
C GLY A 378 4.52 3.02 -9.93
N PHE A 379 4.18 4.22 -10.39
CA PHE A 379 5.04 5.01 -11.29
C PHE A 379 6.32 5.49 -10.59
N GLY A 380 6.33 5.60 -9.28
CA GLY A 380 7.56 5.83 -8.53
C GLY A 380 8.26 4.52 -8.19
N CYS A 381 7.60 3.66 -7.43
CA CYS A 381 8.12 2.34 -7.03
C CYS A 381 6.99 1.35 -6.75
N ASN A 382 7.12 0.13 -7.27
CA ASN A 382 6.10 -0.92 -7.10
C ASN A 382 5.99 -1.46 -5.66
N LEU A 383 7.05 -1.36 -4.85
CA LEU A 383 7.05 -1.85 -3.47
C LEU A 383 6.09 -1.06 -2.56
N PRO A 384 6.22 0.28 -2.43
CA PRO A 384 5.25 1.07 -1.69
C PRO A 384 3.85 1.02 -2.31
N ALA A 385 3.74 0.88 -3.64
CA ALA A 385 2.47 0.69 -4.33
C ALA A 385 1.73 -0.55 -3.85
N LEU A 386 2.41 -1.69 -3.75
CA LEU A 386 1.83 -2.92 -3.20
C LEU A 386 1.44 -2.75 -1.72
N ALA A 387 2.25 -2.06 -0.93
CA ALA A 387 1.89 -1.77 0.46
C ALA A 387 0.62 -0.90 0.56
N ALA A 388 0.46 0.07 -0.35
CA ALA A 388 -0.72 0.93 -0.42
C ALA A 388 -2.00 0.17 -0.81
N THR A 389 -1.93 -1.01 -1.44
CA THR A 389 -3.13 -1.81 -1.73
C THR A 389 -3.88 -2.26 -0.47
N ARG A 390 -3.23 -2.23 0.70
CA ARG A 390 -3.85 -2.57 1.99
C ARG A 390 -4.94 -1.59 2.43
N THR A 391 -5.01 -0.41 1.83
CA THR A 391 -6.08 0.56 2.07
C THR A 391 -7.41 0.18 1.43
N LEU A 392 -7.39 -0.80 0.52
CA LEU A 392 -8.59 -1.35 -0.11
C LEU A 392 -9.27 -2.35 0.82
N SER A 393 -10.57 -2.19 1.03
CA SER A 393 -11.38 -3.05 1.90
C SER A 393 -11.58 -4.44 1.31
N ASP A 394 -11.96 -4.52 0.02
CA ASP A 394 -12.20 -5.79 -0.66
C ASP A 394 -10.89 -6.51 -1.04
N SER A 395 -10.77 -7.76 -0.61
CA SER A 395 -9.61 -8.62 -0.90
C SER A 395 -9.44 -8.91 -2.39
N ARG A 396 -10.54 -8.99 -3.17
CA ARG A 396 -10.49 -9.23 -4.61
C ARG A 396 -9.98 -8.00 -5.36
N GLN A 397 -10.43 -6.80 -4.95
CA GLN A 397 -9.92 -5.53 -5.49
C GLN A 397 -8.45 -5.31 -5.15
N ARG A 398 -8.02 -5.69 -3.93
CA ARG A 398 -6.61 -5.66 -3.53
C ARG A 398 -5.74 -6.52 -4.45
N VAL A 399 -6.15 -7.75 -4.74
CA VAL A 399 -5.42 -8.66 -5.63
C VAL A 399 -5.40 -8.11 -7.05
N LEU A 400 -6.53 -7.65 -7.58
CA LEU A 400 -6.60 -7.07 -8.92
C LEU A 400 -5.68 -5.85 -9.06
N THR A 401 -5.77 -4.90 -8.13
CA THR A 401 -4.90 -3.72 -8.10
C THR A 401 -3.43 -4.11 -7.97
N GLY A 402 -3.11 -5.08 -7.08
CA GLY A 402 -1.76 -5.60 -6.93
C GLY A 402 -1.20 -6.24 -8.20
N MET A 403 -2.04 -6.87 -9.02
CA MET A 403 -1.63 -7.42 -10.33
C MET A 403 -1.46 -6.35 -11.42
N LEU A 404 -2.08 -5.16 -11.26
CA LEU A 404 -1.92 -4.03 -12.18
C LEU A 404 -0.70 -3.17 -11.89
N VAL A 405 -0.29 -3.05 -10.62
CA VAL A 405 0.87 -2.25 -10.18
C VAL A 405 2.16 -2.55 -10.99
N PRO A 406 2.53 -3.80 -11.33
CA PRO A 406 3.72 -4.10 -12.10
C PRO A 406 3.81 -3.45 -13.48
N PHE A 407 2.69 -3.07 -14.07
CA PHE A 407 2.64 -2.41 -15.39
C PHE A 407 2.89 -0.90 -15.32
N ALA A 408 2.89 -0.31 -14.12
CA ALA A 408 3.28 1.08 -13.94
C ALA A 408 4.78 1.27 -14.23
N ALA A 409 5.11 2.28 -15.02
CA ALA A 409 6.49 2.60 -15.38
C ALA A 409 7.21 3.23 -14.18
N CYS A 410 7.90 2.42 -13.35
CA CYS A 410 8.64 2.92 -12.20
C CYS A 410 9.89 3.72 -12.63
N SER A 411 10.44 4.52 -11.70
CA SER A 411 11.63 5.37 -11.94
C SER A 411 12.85 4.58 -12.45
N ALA A 412 13.04 3.36 -12.00
CA ALA A 412 14.12 2.48 -12.45
C ALA A 412 14.06 2.13 -13.95
N ARG A 413 12.87 2.11 -14.55
CA ARG A 413 12.72 1.91 -16.00
C ARG A 413 13.05 3.15 -16.80
N LEU A 414 12.99 4.34 -16.18
CA LEU A 414 13.25 5.60 -16.86
C LEU A 414 14.67 5.68 -17.41
N SER A 415 15.68 5.18 -16.68
CA SER A 415 17.08 5.15 -17.15
C SER A 415 17.21 4.36 -18.46
N VAL A 416 16.60 3.19 -18.54
CA VAL A 416 16.58 2.36 -19.77
C VAL A 416 15.85 3.09 -20.90
N PHE A 417 14.71 3.74 -20.60
CA PHE A 417 13.96 4.51 -21.61
C PHE A 417 14.79 5.69 -22.15
N LEU A 418 15.52 6.40 -21.28
CA LEU A 418 16.35 7.51 -21.67
C LEU A 418 17.52 7.07 -22.57
N VAL A 419 18.25 6.02 -22.18
CA VAL A 419 19.38 5.50 -22.97
C VAL A 419 18.93 5.10 -24.38
N LEU A 420 17.89 4.28 -24.49
CA LEU A 420 17.38 3.83 -25.79
C LEU A 420 16.74 4.98 -26.59
N ALA A 421 16.02 5.88 -25.95
CA ALA A 421 15.44 7.03 -26.63
C ALA A 421 16.52 7.95 -27.22
N HIS A 422 17.61 8.24 -26.49
CA HIS A 422 18.74 9.02 -27.03
C HIS A 422 19.54 8.24 -28.06
N ALA A 423 19.70 6.93 -27.88
CA ALA A 423 20.38 6.10 -28.87
C ALA A 423 19.67 6.09 -30.23
N PHE A 424 18.37 5.87 -30.28
CA PHE A 424 17.65 5.70 -31.56
C PHE A 424 16.88 6.93 -32.03
N PHE A 425 16.48 7.82 -31.13
CA PHE A 425 15.63 9.00 -31.42
C PHE A 425 16.15 10.28 -30.74
N PRO A 426 17.41 10.69 -30.92
CA PRO A 426 18.02 11.81 -30.16
C PRO A 426 17.22 13.10 -30.25
N LYS A 427 16.61 13.41 -31.41
CA LYS A 427 15.79 14.62 -31.62
C LYS A 427 14.42 14.55 -30.92
N TYR A 428 13.92 13.36 -30.64
CA TYR A 428 12.57 13.11 -30.10
C TYR A 428 12.59 12.29 -28.79
N ALA A 429 13.75 12.21 -28.14
CA ALA A 429 13.92 11.36 -26.95
C ALA A 429 12.88 11.66 -25.86
N GLY A 430 12.63 12.93 -25.56
CA GLY A 430 11.60 13.32 -24.60
C GLY A 430 10.18 12.90 -25.00
N LEU A 431 9.86 12.96 -26.31
CA LEU A 431 8.57 12.49 -26.82
C LEU A 431 8.44 10.97 -26.68
N VAL A 432 9.49 10.21 -26.98
CA VAL A 432 9.51 8.75 -26.83
C VAL A 432 9.27 8.37 -25.37
N VAL A 433 9.98 9.00 -24.43
CA VAL A 433 9.79 8.76 -23.00
C VAL A 433 8.36 9.11 -22.57
N PHE A 434 7.82 10.23 -23.00
CA PHE A 434 6.42 10.60 -22.72
C PHE A 434 5.45 9.55 -23.26
N LEU A 435 5.63 9.10 -24.49
CA LEU A 435 4.80 8.04 -25.09
C LEU A 435 4.91 6.71 -24.33
N MET A 436 6.07 6.39 -23.72
CA MET A 436 6.22 5.21 -22.87
C MET A 436 5.36 5.29 -21.61
N TYR A 437 5.24 6.47 -20.97
CA TYR A 437 4.33 6.66 -19.83
C TYR A 437 2.86 6.56 -20.25
N VAL A 438 2.50 7.13 -21.41
CA VAL A 438 1.14 6.97 -21.97
C VAL A 438 0.86 5.49 -22.28
N ALA A 439 1.82 4.78 -22.88
CA ALA A 439 1.71 3.35 -23.15
C ALA A 439 1.53 2.54 -21.83
N SER A 440 2.25 2.90 -20.76
CA SER A 440 2.07 2.28 -19.44
C SER A 440 0.63 2.39 -18.95
N VAL A 441 0.05 3.60 -19.01
CA VAL A 441 -1.36 3.81 -18.64
C VAL A 441 -2.28 2.96 -19.51
N MET A 442 -2.07 2.94 -20.83
CA MET A 442 -2.88 2.14 -21.76
C MET A 442 -2.79 0.64 -21.45
N VAL A 443 -1.60 0.12 -21.13
CA VAL A 443 -1.41 -1.27 -20.75
C VAL A 443 -2.14 -1.59 -19.45
N ILE A 444 -2.07 -0.72 -18.43
CA ILE A 444 -2.81 -0.87 -17.17
C ILE A 444 -4.31 -0.95 -17.44
N LEU A 445 -4.85 -0.05 -18.27
CA LEU A 445 -6.27 -0.05 -18.64
C LEU A 445 -6.67 -1.34 -19.36
N LEU A 446 -5.89 -1.76 -20.33
CA LEU A 446 -6.16 -2.93 -21.15
C LEU A 446 -6.10 -4.23 -20.33
N VAL A 447 -5.06 -4.38 -19.52
CA VAL A 447 -4.91 -5.52 -18.60
C VAL A 447 -5.97 -5.50 -17.51
N GLY A 448 -6.34 -4.32 -17.00
CA GLY A 448 -7.42 -4.15 -16.01
C GLY A 448 -8.76 -4.65 -16.56
N VAL A 449 -9.12 -4.23 -17.77
CA VAL A 449 -10.33 -4.71 -18.46
C VAL A 449 -10.25 -6.22 -18.73
N LEU A 450 -9.10 -6.73 -19.18
CA LEU A 450 -8.89 -8.16 -19.43
C LEU A 450 -9.10 -8.99 -18.15
N LEU A 451 -8.46 -8.59 -17.06
CA LEU A 451 -8.56 -9.29 -15.77
C LEU A 451 -9.97 -9.26 -15.20
N ARG A 452 -10.68 -8.13 -15.35
CA ARG A 452 -12.06 -7.99 -14.91
C ARG A 452 -12.98 -8.98 -15.64
N HIS A 453 -12.82 -9.15 -16.96
CA HIS A 453 -13.65 -10.04 -17.75
C HIS A 453 -13.26 -11.52 -17.63
N THR A 454 -12.06 -11.82 -17.14
CA THR A 454 -11.55 -13.20 -17.01
C THR A 454 -11.56 -13.70 -15.58
N MET A 455 -10.68 -13.16 -14.72
CA MET A 455 -10.46 -13.66 -13.35
C MET A 455 -11.40 -13.05 -12.30
N PHE A 456 -11.86 -11.81 -12.52
CA PHE A 456 -12.59 -11.02 -11.52
C PHE A 456 -14.01 -10.68 -11.97
N ARG A 457 -14.70 -11.62 -12.63
CA ARG A 457 -16.12 -11.46 -13.04
C ARG A 457 -17.01 -11.22 -11.82
N GLY A 458 -17.96 -10.29 -11.96
CA GLY A 458 -18.90 -9.96 -10.88
C GLY A 458 -18.32 -9.11 -9.77
N LEU A 459 -17.18 -8.42 -10.00
CA LEU A 459 -16.69 -7.39 -9.10
C LEU A 459 -17.48 -6.10 -9.35
N GLU A 460 -18.31 -5.73 -8.38
CA GLU A 460 -19.02 -4.45 -8.40
C GLU A 460 -18.18 -3.41 -7.64
N PRO A 461 -17.98 -2.20 -8.20
CA PRO A 461 -17.31 -1.13 -7.49
C PRO A 461 -18.22 -0.66 -6.35
N GLU A 462 -17.70 -0.71 -5.13
CA GLU A 462 -18.40 -0.14 -3.97
C GLU A 462 -18.57 1.37 -4.15
N PRO A 463 -19.74 1.94 -3.83
CA PRO A 463 -19.91 3.38 -3.85
C PRO A 463 -18.98 4.02 -2.80
N LEU A 464 -18.13 4.94 -3.24
CA LEU A 464 -17.16 5.62 -2.37
C LEU A 464 -17.91 6.63 -1.48
N MET A 465 -18.50 6.16 -0.39
CA MET A 465 -19.04 7.00 0.69
C MET A 465 -17.87 7.45 1.60
N LEU A 466 -17.00 8.30 1.10
CA LEU A 466 -15.90 8.82 1.89
C LEU A 466 -16.33 10.11 2.61
N ALA A 467 -16.42 10.03 3.92
CA ALA A 467 -16.29 11.24 4.74
C ALA A 467 -14.83 11.70 4.63
N LEU A 468 -14.59 12.85 3.99
CA LEU A 468 -13.25 13.40 3.85
C LEU A 468 -12.75 13.83 5.24
N PRO A 469 -11.63 13.27 5.73
CA PRO A 469 -11.07 13.66 7.02
C PRO A 469 -10.62 15.14 6.96
N ALA A 470 -10.70 15.87 8.06
CA ALA A 470 -10.14 17.22 8.13
C ALA A 470 -8.61 17.18 7.87
N TYR A 471 -8.07 18.24 7.26
CA TYR A 471 -6.62 18.35 7.09
C TYR A 471 -5.94 18.39 8.46
N GLN A 472 -4.92 17.55 8.62
CA GLN A 472 -4.14 17.47 9.85
C GLN A 472 -2.65 17.65 9.54
N CYS A 473 -1.95 18.36 10.42
CA CYS A 473 -0.50 18.47 10.30
C CYS A 473 0.13 17.18 10.83
N PRO A 474 0.97 16.48 10.01
CA PRO A 474 1.63 15.26 10.42
C PRO A 474 2.53 15.47 11.64
N ARG A 475 2.55 14.50 12.56
CA ARG A 475 3.44 14.54 13.73
C ARG A 475 4.79 13.94 13.40
N ALA A 476 5.86 14.72 13.50
CA ALA A 476 7.19 14.31 13.10
C ALA A 476 7.66 12.98 13.73
N LEU A 477 7.36 12.74 15.01
CA LEU A 477 7.76 11.52 15.70
C LEU A 477 7.02 10.27 15.20
N GLN A 478 5.70 10.39 14.95
CA GLN A 478 4.90 9.29 14.40
C GLN A 478 5.31 8.98 12.96
N LEU A 479 5.55 10.03 12.18
CA LEU A 479 6.04 9.96 10.82
C LEU A 479 7.39 9.22 10.76
N ALA A 480 8.37 9.64 11.56
CA ALA A 480 9.69 9.00 11.65
C ALA A 480 9.58 7.53 12.04
N ARG A 481 8.73 7.19 13.02
CA ARG A 481 8.50 5.80 13.44
C ARG A 481 7.85 4.96 12.33
N SER A 482 6.87 5.50 11.62
CA SER A 482 6.20 4.81 10.50
C SER A 482 7.19 4.53 9.37
N VAL A 483 7.98 5.52 8.97
CA VAL A 483 9.02 5.39 7.94
C VAL A 483 10.06 4.34 8.34
N LEU A 484 10.56 4.41 9.58
CA LEU A 484 11.58 3.47 10.07
C LEU A 484 11.07 2.02 10.10
N LEU A 485 9.81 1.80 10.51
CA LEU A 485 9.20 0.48 10.50
C LEU A 485 9.01 -0.08 9.07
N ARG A 486 8.59 0.78 8.13
CA ARG A 486 8.46 0.40 6.70
C ARG A 486 9.84 0.09 6.09
N LEU A 487 10.86 0.90 6.38
CA LEU A 487 12.25 0.66 5.95
C LEU A 487 12.83 -0.63 6.55
N TRP A 488 12.63 -0.85 7.84
CA TRP A 488 13.08 -2.09 8.49
C TRP A 488 12.44 -3.33 7.88
N GLY A 489 11.14 -3.24 7.56
CA GLY A 489 10.42 -4.29 6.84
C GLY A 489 11.00 -4.58 5.45
N PHE A 490 11.41 -3.53 4.72
CA PHE A 490 12.09 -3.65 3.43
C PHE A 490 13.46 -4.32 3.58
N ILE A 491 14.31 -3.81 4.48
CA ILE A 491 15.66 -4.35 4.71
C ILE A 491 15.56 -5.83 5.09
N ARG A 492 14.69 -6.19 6.02
CA ARG A 492 14.57 -7.59 6.47
C ARG A 492 13.97 -8.53 5.41
N GLY A 493 13.14 -8.02 4.51
CA GLY A 493 12.43 -8.83 3.51
C GLY A 493 13.14 -8.93 2.18
N ALA A 494 13.55 -7.80 1.61
CA ALA A 494 14.05 -7.73 0.25
C ALA A 494 15.58 -7.90 0.14
N SER A 495 16.34 -7.48 1.17
CA SER A 495 17.81 -7.48 1.10
C SER A 495 18.38 -8.87 0.89
N VAL A 496 17.93 -9.86 1.65
CA VAL A 496 18.44 -11.25 1.52
C VAL A 496 18.23 -11.78 0.10
N ILE A 497 17.07 -11.48 -0.49
CA ILE A 497 16.73 -11.94 -1.85
C ILE A 497 17.60 -11.23 -2.89
N ILE A 498 17.78 -9.91 -2.76
CA ILE A 498 18.61 -9.12 -3.70
C ILE A 498 20.07 -9.56 -3.62
N ILE A 499 20.64 -9.64 -2.42
CA ILE A 499 22.04 -10.07 -2.22
C ILE A 499 22.24 -11.49 -2.75
N SER A 500 21.37 -12.44 -2.40
CA SER A 500 21.45 -13.82 -2.90
C SER A 500 21.42 -13.88 -4.41
N MET A 501 20.63 -13.02 -5.05
CA MET A 501 20.44 -13.05 -6.50
C MET A 501 21.61 -12.40 -7.23
N ILE A 502 22.15 -11.29 -6.69
CA ILE A 502 23.38 -10.67 -7.24
C ILE A 502 24.56 -11.62 -7.09
N THR A 503 24.69 -12.31 -5.95
CA THR A 503 25.72 -13.35 -5.75
C THR A 503 25.52 -14.52 -6.72
N ALA A 504 24.26 -14.91 -7.02
CA ALA A 504 23.99 -15.96 -7.99
C ALA A 504 24.32 -15.52 -9.44
N LEU A 505 24.05 -14.26 -9.80
CA LEU A 505 24.46 -13.69 -11.08
C LEU A 505 25.98 -13.65 -11.21
N TRP A 506 26.68 -13.19 -10.16
CA TRP A 506 28.14 -13.23 -10.11
C TRP A 506 28.66 -14.66 -10.31
N LEU A 507 28.06 -15.66 -9.65
CA LEU A 507 28.44 -17.04 -9.82
C LEU A 507 28.28 -17.51 -11.27
N LEU A 508 27.16 -17.18 -11.94
CA LEU A 508 26.93 -17.52 -13.34
C LEU A 508 27.91 -16.83 -14.28
N GLN A 509 28.28 -15.57 -14.00
CA GLN A 509 29.29 -14.80 -14.75
C GLN A 509 30.71 -15.34 -14.51
N GLY A 510 30.99 -15.90 -13.32
CA GLY A 510 32.29 -16.43 -12.95
C GLY A 510 32.58 -17.86 -13.44
N ILE A 511 31.58 -18.61 -13.94
CA ILE A 511 31.79 -19.97 -14.44
C ILE A 511 32.15 -19.93 -15.91
N PRO A 512 33.43 -20.25 -16.32
CA PRO A 512 33.80 -20.35 -17.71
C PRO A 512 33.19 -21.61 -18.34
N VAL A 513 32.62 -21.47 -19.54
CA VAL A 513 32.03 -22.60 -20.29
C VAL A 513 32.86 -22.99 -21.50
N THR A 514 33.58 -22.03 -22.10
CA THR A 514 34.46 -22.27 -23.25
C THR A 514 35.89 -22.58 -22.81
N ALA A 515 36.63 -23.39 -23.58
CA ALA A 515 37.96 -23.84 -23.19
C ALA A 515 39.02 -22.72 -23.08
N ASN A 516 38.76 -21.55 -23.65
CA ASN A 516 39.65 -20.37 -23.65
C ASN A 516 39.13 -19.20 -22.80
N ALA A 517 38.12 -19.42 -21.99
CA ALA A 517 37.41 -18.35 -21.24
C ALA A 517 38.13 -17.87 -19.97
N GLY A 518 39.38 -18.28 -19.73
CA GLY A 518 40.09 -17.93 -18.48
C GLY A 518 39.78 -18.87 -17.32
N GLY A 519 40.05 -18.43 -16.09
CA GLY A 519 39.80 -19.21 -14.87
C GLY A 519 38.47 -18.88 -14.22
N PHE A 520 38.04 -19.69 -13.24
CA PHE A 520 36.86 -19.40 -12.42
C PHE A 520 36.95 -18.01 -11.77
N ALA A 521 35.90 -17.21 -11.92
CA ALA A 521 35.80 -15.81 -11.49
C ALA A 521 36.77 -14.82 -12.19
N HIS A 522 37.42 -15.26 -13.28
CA HIS A 522 38.32 -14.46 -14.11
C HIS A 522 38.05 -14.79 -15.58
N VAL A 523 36.81 -14.58 -16.00
CA VAL A 523 36.38 -14.82 -17.37
C VAL A 523 36.68 -13.56 -18.18
N ASP A 524 37.45 -13.69 -19.26
CA ASP A 524 37.90 -12.56 -20.08
C ASP A 524 36.77 -11.88 -20.83
N ASP A 525 35.77 -12.65 -21.29
CA ASP A 525 34.55 -12.16 -21.93
C ASP A 525 33.31 -12.75 -21.24
N VAL A 526 32.38 -11.91 -20.80
CA VAL A 526 31.12 -12.33 -20.16
C VAL A 526 30.30 -13.28 -21.04
N HIS A 527 30.43 -13.19 -22.36
CA HIS A 527 29.79 -14.12 -23.30
C HIS A 527 30.25 -15.56 -23.11
N ASP A 528 31.51 -15.81 -22.79
CA ASP A 528 32.11 -17.14 -22.58
C ASP A 528 31.75 -17.74 -21.20
N SER A 529 30.98 -17.03 -20.37
CA SER A 529 30.49 -17.48 -19.07
C SER A 529 29.17 -18.28 -19.18
N ALA A 530 28.83 -18.99 -18.11
CA ALA A 530 27.53 -19.67 -18.01
C ALA A 530 26.35 -18.68 -18.13
N TYR A 531 26.53 -17.40 -17.69
CA TYR A 531 25.55 -16.33 -17.87
C TYR A 531 25.38 -15.96 -19.35
N GLY A 532 26.48 -15.81 -20.11
CA GLY A 532 26.43 -15.53 -21.54
C GLY A 532 25.73 -16.63 -22.33
N VAL A 533 26.10 -17.89 -22.05
CA VAL A 533 25.44 -19.07 -22.67
C VAL A 533 23.96 -19.14 -22.35
N LEU A 534 23.55 -18.79 -21.10
CA LEU A 534 22.14 -18.73 -20.74
C LEU A 534 21.43 -17.62 -21.53
N ALA A 535 22.04 -16.44 -21.64
CA ALA A 535 21.49 -15.30 -22.39
C ALA A 535 21.32 -15.64 -23.87
N ASP A 536 22.33 -16.33 -24.46
CA ASP A 536 22.33 -16.78 -25.84
C ASP A 536 21.24 -17.83 -26.09
N ALA A 537 21.05 -18.75 -25.15
CA ALA A 537 19.97 -19.75 -25.23
C ALA A 537 18.56 -19.14 -25.18
N VAL A 538 18.41 -18.00 -24.54
CA VAL A 538 17.13 -17.26 -24.41
C VAL A 538 16.90 -16.30 -25.59
N ALA A 539 17.98 -15.78 -26.22
CA ALA A 539 17.91 -14.79 -27.29
C ALA A 539 16.97 -15.19 -28.46
N PRO A 540 16.96 -16.45 -28.97
CA PRO A 540 16.08 -16.84 -30.07
C PRO A 540 14.57 -16.66 -29.75
N VAL A 541 14.19 -16.70 -28.51
CA VAL A 541 12.79 -16.43 -28.07
C VAL A 541 12.34 -15.05 -28.51
N PHE A 542 13.25 -14.09 -28.59
CA PHE A 542 12.95 -12.70 -28.95
C PHE A 542 13.08 -12.41 -30.47
N ALA A 543 13.43 -13.39 -31.28
CA ALA A 543 13.49 -13.24 -32.75
C ALA A 543 12.17 -12.66 -33.33
N PRO A 544 10.95 -13.11 -32.95
CA PRO A 544 9.72 -12.54 -33.47
C PRO A 544 9.50 -11.07 -33.08
N ALA A 545 10.20 -10.59 -32.04
CA ALA A 545 10.16 -9.22 -31.53
C ALA A 545 11.32 -8.36 -32.04
N GLY A 546 12.27 -8.94 -32.81
CA GLY A 546 13.34 -8.23 -33.50
C GLY A 546 14.55 -7.83 -32.65
N PHE A 547 14.73 -8.46 -31.48
CA PHE A 547 15.90 -8.22 -30.60
C PHE A 547 16.45 -9.55 -30.05
N ASP A 548 16.75 -10.49 -30.94
CA ASP A 548 17.32 -11.79 -30.64
C ASP A 548 18.86 -11.76 -30.41
N ASP A 549 19.30 -10.70 -29.77
CA ASP A 549 20.66 -10.49 -29.37
C ASP A 549 20.90 -10.98 -27.92
N TRP A 550 22.04 -11.65 -27.67
CA TRP A 550 22.39 -12.13 -26.35
C TRP A 550 22.58 -10.98 -25.34
N HIS A 551 23.09 -9.81 -25.79
CA HIS A 551 23.25 -8.63 -24.94
C HIS A 551 21.89 -8.11 -24.42
N ALA A 552 20.89 -8.06 -25.30
CA ALA A 552 19.53 -7.67 -24.91
C ALA A 552 18.93 -8.69 -23.93
N SER A 553 19.14 -9.99 -24.18
CA SER A 553 18.68 -11.06 -23.30
C SER A 553 19.36 -11.03 -21.93
N ALA A 554 20.70 -10.81 -21.91
CA ALA A 554 21.48 -10.63 -20.70
C ALA A 554 20.96 -9.45 -19.86
N ALA A 555 20.74 -8.31 -20.50
CA ALA A 555 20.17 -7.12 -19.84
C ALA A 555 18.77 -7.38 -19.24
N LEU A 556 17.92 -8.17 -19.90
CA LEU A 556 16.61 -8.54 -19.38
C LEU A 556 16.71 -9.49 -18.17
N ILE A 557 17.67 -10.43 -18.18
CA ILE A 557 17.92 -11.33 -17.04
C ILE A 557 18.39 -10.52 -15.82
N THR A 558 19.35 -9.63 -15.99
CA THR A 558 19.82 -8.73 -14.93
C THR A 558 18.71 -7.79 -14.47
N GLY A 559 17.94 -7.24 -15.40
CA GLY A 559 16.82 -6.35 -15.11
C GLY A 559 15.65 -7.00 -14.36
N PHE A 560 15.56 -8.32 -14.35
CA PHE A 560 14.64 -9.05 -13.48
C PHE A 560 15.07 -8.94 -12.00
N VAL A 561 16.35 -8.92 -11.73
CA VAL A 561 16.88 -8.75 -10.38
C VAL A 561 16.70 -7.31 -9.91
N ALA A 562 17.28 -6.38 -10.64
CA ALA A 562 17.19 -4.94 -10.37
C ALA A 562 17.20 -4.14 -11.69
N LYS A 563 16.17 -3.34 -11.91
CA LYS A 563 16.00 -2.63 -13.19
C LYS A 563 16.99 -1.50 -13.40
N GLU A 564 17.49 -0.93 -12.34
CA GLU A 564 18.53 0.11 -12.36
C GLU A 564 19.85 -0.40 -12.96
N VAL A 565 20.17 -1.68 -12.74
CA VAL A 565 21.44 -2.29 -13.17
C VAL A 565 21.42 -2.65 -14.67
N VAL A 566 20.28 -2.54 -15.35
CA VAL A 566 20.15 -2.89 -16.80
C VAL A 566 21.13 -2.10 -17.65
N VAL A 567 21.24 -0.78 -17.43
CA VAL A 567 22.12 0.08 -18.22
C VAL A 567 23.58 -0.28 -17.98
N GLY A 568 23.99 -0.49 -16.73
CA GLY A 568 25.34 -0.94 -16.39
C GLY A 568 25.67 -2.32 -16.97
N SER A 569 24.72 -3.26 -16.92
CA SER A 569 24.88 -4.57 -17.54
C SER A 569 25.01 -4.49 -19.07
N MET A 570 24.30 -3.57 -19.72
CA MET A 570 24.47 -3.29 -21.13
C MET A 570 25.87 -2.69 -21.42
N SER A 571 26.30 -1.67 -20.67
CA SER A 571 27.63 -1.11 -20.83
C SER A 571 28.73 -2.15 -20.69
N GLN A 572 28.61 -3.02 -19.70
CA GLN A 572 29.57 -4.11 -19.48
C GLN A 572 29.54 -5.15 -20.63
N SER A 573 28.35 -5.62 -21.04
CA SER A 573 28.25 -6.66 -22.08
C SER A 573 28.70 -6.14 -23.45
N TYR A 574 28.46 -4.86 -23.76
CA TYR A 574 28.92 -4.24 -24.97
C TYR A 574 30.38 -3.72 -24.90
N HIS A 575 31.09 -3.86 -23.77
CA HIS A 575 32.43 -3.29 -23.55
C HIS A 575 32.45 -1.80 -23.93
N ALA A 576 31.47 -1.05 -23.45
CA ALA A 576 31.39 0.38 -23.74
C ALA A 576 32.22 1.15 -22.72
N ASP A 577 33.23 1.90 -23.21
CA ASP A 577 34.05 2.79 -22.38
C ASP A 577 33.26 4.07 -22.10
N GLU A 578 32.35 4.01 -21.15
CA GLU A 578 31.62 5.17 -20.65
C GLU A 578 32.23 5.60 -19.32
N PRO A 579 32.28 6.93 -19.02
CA PRO A 579 32.65 7.40 -17.68
C PRO A 579 31.71 6.83 -16.61
N ASP A 580 32.23 6.51 -15.44
CA ASP A 580 31.43 5.95 -14.33
C ASP A 580 30.29 6.86 -13.86
N ASP A 581 30.41 8.18 -14.14
CA ASP A 581 29.41 9.22 -13.85
C ASP A 581 28.56 9.63 -15.07
N ALA A 582 28.63 8.88 -16.18
CA ALA A 582 27.87 9.20 -17.39
C ALA A 582 26.37 9.20 -17.13
N THR A 583 25.69 10.30 -17.50
CA THR A 583 24.23 10.36 -17.47
C THR A 583 23.63 9.44 -18.52
N SER A 584 22.38 8.97 -18.31
CA SER A 584 21.66 8.13 -19.28
C SER A 584 21.56 8.77 -20.68
N GLN A 585 21.62 10.08 -20.78
CA GLN A 585 21.68 10.80 -22.06
C GLN A 585 23.05 10.60 -22.71
N GLN A 586 24.13 10.83 -21.96
CA GLN A 586 25.50 10.68 -22.47
C GLN A 586 25.77 9.24 -22.91
N ALA A 587 25.34 8.24 -22.13
CA ALA A 587 25.43 6.85 -22.48
C ALA A 587 24.65 6.51 -23.78
N GLY A 588 23.45 7.09 -23.98
CA GLY A 588 22.67 6.90 -25.20
C GLY A 588 23.25 7.57 -26.45
N GLU A 589 23.95 8.70 -26.30
CA GLU A 589 24.62 9.42 -27.38
C GLU A 589 26.07 8.92 -27.62
N GLY A 590 26.66 8.24 -26.62
CA GLY A 590 28.05 7.77 -26.59
C GLY A 590 28.31 6.43 -27.31
N THR A 591 29.34 5.74 -26.83
CA THR A 591 29.81 4.45 -27.40
C THR A 591 28.77 3.35 -27.22
N LEU A 592 28.09 3.30 -26.08
CA LEU A 592 27.01 2.36 -25.82
C LEU A 592 25.86 2.51 -26.82
N GLY A 593 25.40 3.76 -27.04
CA GLY A 593 24.33 4.03 -27.99
C GLY A 593 24.68 3.65 -29.44
N GLN A 594 25.95 3.79 -29.84
CA GLN A 594 26.42 3.33 -31.16
C GLN A 594 26.39 1.81 -31.30
N LYS A 595 26.89 1.08 -30.29
CA LYS A 595 26.90 -0.38 -30.24
C LYS A 595 25.48 -0.96 -30.17
N LEU A 596 24.59 -0.32 -29.38
CA LEU A 596 23.17 -0.68 -29.34
C LEU A 596 22.48 -0.56 -30.70
N ARG A 597 22.75 0.54 -31.43
CA ARG A 597 22.20 0.73 -32.79
C ARG A 597 22.67 -0.37 -33.73
N ALA A 598 23.97 -0.66 -33.73
CA ALA A 598 24.55 -1.70 -34.60
C ALA A 598 23.98 -3.09 -34.29
N SER A 599 23.89 -3.45 -33.02
CA SER A 599 23.34 -4.75 -32.56
C SER A 599 21.87 -4.90 -32.94
N PHE A 600 21.04 -3.90 -32.62
CA PHE A 600 19.60 -3.94 -32.94
C PHE A 600 19.33 -3.89 -34.45
N ASP A 601 20.15 -3.19 -35.24
CA ASP A 601 20.05 -3.22 -36.71
C ASP A 601 20.42 -4.59 -37.26
N GLN A 602 21.42 -5.27 -36.70
CA GLN A 602 21.82 -6.60 -37.07
C GLN A 602 20.73 -7.65 -36.73
N SER A 603 20.24 -7.65 -35.48
CA SER A 603 19.24 -8.61 -35.03
C SER A 603 17.89 -8.45 -35.73
N SER A 604 17.53 -7.20 -36.10
CA SER A 604 16.26 -6.88 -36.76
C SER A 604 16.34 -6.85 -38.29
N HIS A 605 17.46 -7.25 -38.89
CA HIS A 605 17.68 -7.18 -40.33
C HIS A 605 17.46 -5.78 -40.95
N GLY A 606 17.95 -4.73 -40.27
CA GLY A 606 17.88 -3.34 -40.73
C GLY A 606 16.69 -2.54 -40.17
N HIS A 607 15.89 -3.15 -39.29
CA HIS A 607 14.75 -2.45 -38.67
C HIS A 607 15.01 -2.09 -37.19
N GLY A 608 16.23 -1.65 -36.83
CA GLY A 608 16.68 -1.42 -35.45
C GLY A 608 15.81 -0.44 -34.66
N LYS A 609 15.22 0.57 -35.31
CA LYS A 609 14.27 1.49 -34.64
C LYS A 609 12.99 0.80 -34.21
N ALA A 610 12.46 -0.09 -35.04
CA ALA A 610 11.25 -0.88 -34.69
C ALA A 610 11.55 -1.86 -33.55
N ALA A 611 12.72 -2.52 -33.59
CA ALA A 611 13.20 -3.39 -32.54
C ALA A 611 13.42 -2.65 -31.21
N ALA A 612 13.98 -1.43 -31.24
CA ALA A 612 14.17 -0.60 -30.07
C ALA A 612 12.83 -0.22 -29.39
N ILE A 613 11.81 0.15 -30.16
CA ILE A 613 10.48 0.43 -29.62
C ILE A 613 9.85 -0.85 -29.04
N ALA A 614 10.00 -1.98 -29.72
CA ALA A 614 9.53 -3.27 -29.24
C ALA A 614 10.20 -3.65 -27.91
N PHE A 615 11.49 -3.48 -27.79
CA PHE A 615 12.27 -3.72 -26.57
C PHE A 615 11.85 -2.76 -25.44
N LEU A 616 11.63 -1.46 -25.74
CA LEU A 616 11.11 -0.48 -24.77
C LEU A 616 9.75 -0.94 -24.22
N LEU A 617 8.82 -1.33 -25.08
CA LEU A 617 7.48 -1.80 -24.66
C LEU A 617 7.54 -3.15 -23.94
N PHE A 618 8.46 -4.03 -24.33
CA PHE A 618 8.74 -5.25 -23.57
C PHE A 618 9.22 -4.91 -22.16
N THR A 619 10.23 -4.05 -22.05
CA THR A 619 10.79 -3.60 -20.77
C THR A 619 9.76 -2.87 -19.89
N LEU A 620 8.79 -2.19 -20.51
CA LEU A 620 7.66 -1.59 -19.82
C LEU A 620 6.76 -2.64 -19.14
N ALA A 621 6.41 -3.70 -19.83
CA ALA A 621 5.36 -4.62 -19.40
C ALA A 621 5.88 -5.92 -18.78
N TYR A 622 7.18 -6.27 -18.98
CA TYR A 622 7.73 -7.53 -18.46
C TYR A 622 7.79 -7.54 -16.92
N THR A 623 8.16 -8.67 -16.36
CA THR A 623 8.14 -8.95 -14.92
C THR A 623 8.62 -7.78 -14.06
N PRO A 624 7.96 -7.51 -12.93
CA PRO A 624 8.48 -6.57 -11.93
C PRO A 624 9.82 -7.07 -11.37
N CYS A 625 10.58 -6.19 -10.71
CA CYS A 625 11.81 -6.59 -10.03
C CYS A 625 11.53 -7.67 -8.97
N LEU A 626 12.54 -8.47 -8.67
CA LEU A 626 12.41 -9.62 -7.76
C LEU A 626 11.88 -9.22 -6.37
N ALA A 627 12.27 -8.05 -5.86
CA ALA A 627 11.76 -7.50 -4.61
C ALA A 627 10.23 -7.29 -4.64
N THR A 628 9.68 -6.84 -5.77
CA THR A 628 8.23 -6.69 -5.96
C THR A 628 7.54 -8.06 -5.99
N VAL A 629 8.12 -9.06 -6.66
CA VAL A 629 7.59 -10.44 -6.69
C VAL A 629 7.56 -11.05 -5.29
N ALA A 630 8.63 -10.84 -4.51
CA ALA A 630 8.70 -11.29 -3.12
C ALA A 630 7.63 -10.65 -2.24
N GLU A 631 7.40 -9.34 -2.39
CA GLU A 631 6.34 -8.64 -1.66
C GLU A 631 4.94 -9.09 -2.10
N MET A 632 4.71 -9.32 -3.40
CA MET A 632 3.45 -9.91 -3.89
C MET A 632 3.21 -11.30 -3.30
N ARG A 633 4.26 -12.14 -3.24
CA ARG A 633 4.18 -13.45 -2.59
C ARG A 633 3.81 -13.34 -1.12
N ARG A 634 4.39 -12.37 -0.41
CA ARG A 634 4.11 -12.11 1.01
C ARG A 634 2.69 -11.64 1.26
N GLN A 635 2.14 -10.77 0.37
CA GLN A 635 0.82 -10.16 0.56
C GLN A 635 -0.33 -11.00 0.01
N PHE A 636 -0.16 -11.62 -1.14
CA PHE A 636 -1.23 -12.30 -1.89
C PHE A 636 -1.01 -13.82 -2.06
N GLY A 637 0.16 -14.31 -1.62
CA GLY A 637 0.53 -15.72 -1.75
C GLY A 637 1.21 -16.09 -3.07
N THR A 638 1.83 -17.27 -3.09
CA THR A 638 2.67 -17.76 -4.22
C THR A 638 1.89 -17.91 -5.52
N LYS A 639 0.63 -18.36 -5.45
CA LYS A 639 -0.20 -18.58 -6.67
C LYS A 639 -0.52 -17.27 -7.39
N VAL A 640 -0.82 -16.20 -6.65
CA VAL A 640 -1.11 -14.88 -7.24
C VAL A 640 0.17 -14.26 -7.79
N ALA A 641 1.27 -14.31 -7.05
CA ALA A 641 2.56 -13.80 -7.52
C ALA A 641 3.01 -14.50 -8.82
N ALA A 642 2.93 -15.83 -8.89
CA ALA A 642 3.28 -16.59 -10.11
C ALA A 642 2.38 -16.24 -11.29
N ARG A 643 1.06 -16.11 -11.09
CA ARG A 643 0.11 -15.69 -12.14
C ARG A 643 0.41 -14.28 -12.63
N SER A 644 0.78 -13.35 -11.74
CA SER A 644 1.13 -11.99 -12.11
C SER A 644 2.42 -11.95 -12.96
N VAL A 645 3.44 -12.73 -12.60
CA VAL A 645 4.68 -12.85 -13.38
C VAL A 645 4.40 -13.44 -14.76
N LEU A 646 3.62 -14.52 -14.85
CA LEU A 646 3.25 -15.12 -16.13
C LEU A 646 2.43 -14.16 -17.01
N LEU A 647 1.48 -13.45 -16.40
CA LEU A 647 0.67 -12.46 -17.11
C LEU A 647 1.53 -11.33 -17.66
N SER A 648 2.43 -10.76 -16.84
CA SER A 648 3.30 -9.67 -17.29
C SER A 648 4.25 -10.11 -18.40
N LEU A 649 4.84 -11.32 -18.33
CA LEU A 649 5.63 -11.88 -19.42
C LEU A 649 4.82 -12.07 -20.69
N ALA A 650 3.63 -12.64 -20.59
CA ALA A 650 2.77 -12.88 -21.76
C ALA A 650 2.34 -11.56 -22.42
N VAL A 651 1.92 -10.57 -21.62
CA VAL A 651 1.53 -9.24 -22.11
C VAL A 651 2.72 -8.54 -22.76
N ALA A 652 3.90 -8.55 -22.12
CA ALA A 652 5.11 -7.94 -22.66
C ALA A 652 5.50 -8.54 -24.01
N TYR A 653 5.49 -9.87 -24.08
CA TYR A 653 5.86 -10.61 -25.28
C TYR A 653 4.90 -10.34 -26.44
N VAL A 654 3.59 -10.38 -26.18
CA VAL A 654 2.57 -10.10 -27.19
C VAL A 654 2.67 -8.67 -27.70
N ILE A 655 2.83 -7.69 -26.80
CA ILE A 655 2.95 -6.27 -27.18
C ILE A 655 4.22 -6.06 -28.02
N ALA A 656 5.35 -6.64 -27.62
CA ALA A 656 6.61 -6.48 -28.34
C ALA A 656 6.52 -7.07 -29.77
N ILE A 657 5.97 -8.27 -29.92
CA ILE A 657 5.78 -8.89 -31.25
C ILE A 657 4.87 -8.04 -32.13
N ILE A 658 3.69 -7.67 -31.63
CA ILE A 658 2.73 -6.86 -32.38
C ILE A 658 3.40 -5.55 -32.83
N THR A 659 4.12 -4.89 -31.93
CA THR A 659 4.78 -3.63 -32.21
C THR A 659 5.86 -3.79 -33.27
N PHE A 660 6.75 -4.78 -33.12
CA PHE A 660 7.80 -5.02 -34.09
C PHE A 660 7.23 -5.39 -35.46
N GLN A 661 6.28 -6.32 -35.51
CA GLN A 661 5.71 -6.79 -36.77
C GLN A 661 4.91 -5.69 -37.52
N THR A 662 4.30 -4.76 -36.77
CA THR A 662 3.59 -3.62 -37.39
C THR A 662 4.56 -2.50 -37.83
N LEU A 663 5.56 -2.15 -37.00
CA LEU A 663 6.50 -1.06 -37.33
C LEU A 663 7.48 -1.42 -38.42
N ARG A 664 7.92 -2.71 -38.53
CA ARG A 664 8.79 -3.13 -39.64
C ARG A 664 8.15 -3.03 -41.02
N LEU A 665 6.80 -2.92 -41.07
CA LEU A 665 6.09 -2.70 -42.34
C LEU A 665 6.07 -1.24 -42.75
N ILE A 666 6.36 -0.32 -41.80
CA ILE A 666 6.33 1.12 -41.98
C ILE A 666 7.74 1.67 -42.17
N TRP A 667 8.70 1.10 -41.51
CA TRP A 667 10.13 1.45 -41.49
C TRP A 667 10.95 0.28 -42.03
#